data_bd03c2a659ed5dc633b0b32f9eec7110
#
_entry.id   bd03c2a659ed5dc633b0b32f9eec7110
#
_cell.length_a   1.000
_cell.length_b   1.000
_cell.length_c   1.000
_cell.angle_alpha   90.00
_cell.angle_beta   90.00
_cell.angle_gamma   90.00
#
_symmetry.space_group_name_H-M   'P 1'
#
loop_
_entity.id
_entity.type
_entity.pdbx_description
1 polymer ?
#
loop_
_entity_poly.entity_id
_entity_poly.type
_entity_poly.pdbx_seq_one_letter_code
_entity_poly.pdbx_strand_id
1 'polypeptide(L)'
;MLEFGRPEFLWLLLLIAPIAALSWPGRAHEGHWRWLASLSLRVLVVVAMVGSLSVPSLRKESDAVATAFVVDQSGSLPPQIASEAQRFAGGLAAAKSADEDQVAFVYVARVAEIAAPPSTNATPVIDAYTAPRDATDLAAGVRRAISILPPELAKRVVLISDGNENAGSLLAEAELAAARGIPIDVVPLDFEAANEVLIESLRAPTRASIEQTIELRLAVRSQGFAEGTIFLRDTGMLVDLDPDAPGDGLFVALEPGVRTFVFPRQLSGAGTHRFEAIFEPATAAEDRIEVNNRGTAVTIVDGAGRVLVIDGSGGVESAPLVEALGQASIEALVLEPSEVLSDGAVLSGFDAIILANVPRWTIDGELDRLLRAYVHDVGGGLLMLGGPQSLGAGGWIASEVASTLPVLLDPPATRSYLRGSVAIVLDASGSMASPAMGAFAHKQAMANEAAAAGVRSLSHLDEVCVIAFSGAPEIVVPRRPIGRDTFVERQIRGITSGGGTNLHWAMKVALDELAQSTAGTKHMIVLTDGMTAGAPEDGFALAERARSLGVTVSTIGIEEGAGDPHLKRIAEIASGRFHPVTDLASARALPEIFIREFNQSGRRMSVEGEFQPTVLPATSGPLRGLQAVPRISGYTVTLPRPGLAALDIVLANSEATDPIFASWNHGLGRAAVFTSDAGARWATEWPSWGEYRAFWEQTVRWLMRPSAPSNAVARTRIDGDRAIVDLEITRKDGGFDLVTEPRGAVVSPDGSLASLRLEQVGAGRWRGEFDLSTAGTHLASIALSEDEFGRRSSVFTAVHAPYAREYRVLGSNRALLEQVAARTGGRVIELSAPVESVDAFLRAGALTPLMSRGLWDLLAIAAGVLFLLDVAYRRVVFDWSALGGAAREGLAPRAPRDGIPAVLAALGRVRAGARAGHATETEVAAPRPAVDVAARAFSVTRVAAQPSAPSPAVEVAAPSEPEGPRGAGTDGAESTAAKLLRAKRRAAEDLDGRGG
;
A
#
# COMPACT_ATOMS: atom_id res chain seq x y z
N MET A 1 -16.23 2.09 -46.35
CA MET A 1 -16.26 3.52 -46.72
C MET A 1 -14.85 4.07 -46.56
N LEU A 2 -14.35 4.84 -47.54
CA LEU A 2 -12.98 5.37 -47.50
C LEU A 2 -13.05 6.77 -46.88
N GLU A 3 -12.33 7.01 -45.78
CA GLU A 3 -12.29 8.29 -45.08
C GLU A 3 -10.85 8.77 -44.99
N PHE A 4 -10.63 10.07 -45.09
CA PHE A 4 -9.33 10.69 -45.01
C PHE A 4 -9.19 11.41 -43.65
N GLY A 5 -8.24 10.98 -42.83
CA GLY A 5 -7.98 11.58 -41.52
C GLY A 5 -7.39 12.99 -41.58
N ARG A 6 -6.71 13.32 -42.71
CA ARG A 6 -6.13 14.66 -42.97
C ARG A 6 -6.36 15.08 -44.40
N PRO A 7 -7.58 15.43 -44.79
CA PRO A 7 -7.97 15.79 -46.16
C PRO A 7 -7.22 17.02 -46.69
N GLU A 8 -6.69 17.89 -45.86
CA GLU A 8 -5.89 19.05 -46.20
C GLU A 8 -4.66 18.71 -47.03
N PHE A 9 -4.07 17.54 -46.84
CA PHE A 9 -2.93 17.12 -47.65
C PHE A 9 -3.27 16.80 -49.10
N LEU A 10 -4.55 16.58 -49.46
CA LEU A 10 -4.96 16.37 -50.85
C LEU A 10 -4.67 17.59 -51.73
N TRP A 11 -4.58 18.79 -51.15
CA TRP A 11 -4.19 20.00 -51.87
C TRP A 11 -2.80 19.90 -52.47
N LEU A 12 -1.92 19.03 -51.94
CA LEU A 12 -0.59 18.78 -52.49
C LEU A 12 -0.61 18.08 -53.84
N LEU A 13 -1.77 17.53 -54.27
CA LEU A 13 -1.94 17.02 -55.64
C LEU A 13 -1.79 18.13 -56.68
N LEU A 14 -2.00 19.41 -56.34
CA LEU A 14 -1.71 20.53 -57.22
C LEU A 14 -0.21 20.60 -57.61
N LEU A 15 0.70 20.00 -56.85
CA LEU A 15 2.10 19.88 -57.23
C LEU A 15 2.34 19.05 -58.51
N ILE A 16 1.35 18.27 -58.96
CA ILE A 16 1.43 17.51 -60.20
C ILE A 16 1.55 18.47 -61.40
N ALA A 17 0.92 19.64 -61.39
CA ALA A 17 0.97 20.62 -62.46
C ALA A 17 2.37 21.20 -62.68
N PRO A 18 3.10 21.73 -61.67
CA PRO A 18 4.47 22.17 -61.83
C PRO A 18 5.44 21.02 -62.14
N ILE A 19 5.23 19.81 -61.61
CA ILE A 19 6.05 18.66 -61.99
C ILE A 19 5.90 18.29 -63.46
N ALA A 20 4.70 18.32 -64.01
CA ALA A 20 4.43 18.11 -65.42
C ALA A 20 5.08 19.21 -66.26
N ALA A 21 4.93 20.50 -65.87
CA ALA A 21 5.55 21.63 -66.58
C ALA A 21 7.07 21.59 -66.59
N LEU A 22 7.72 21.25 -65.49
CA LEU A 22 9.19 21.10 -65.37
C LEU A 22 9.72 19.90 -66.15
N SER A 23 8.88 18.89 -66.39
CA SER A 23 9.30 17.72 -67.20
C SER A 23 9.11 17.96 -68.71
N TRP A 24 8.42 19.04 -69.13
CA TRP A 24 8.14 19.35 -70.55
C TRP A 24 9.34 19.56 -71.43
N PRO A 25 10.44 20.24 -71.07
CA PRO A 25 11.64 20.37 -71.81
C PRO A 25 12.35 19.03 -72.17
N GLY A 26 12.19 18.02 -71.32
CA GLY A 26 12.73 16.68 -71.49
C GLY A 26 12.12 15.93 -72.71
N ARG A 27 10.93 16.32 -73.12
CA ARG A 27 10.21 15.73 -74.27
C ARG A 27 10.96 15.83 -75.58
N ALA A 28 11.84 16.81 -75.76
CA ALA A 28 12.61 17.00 -76.97
C ALA A 28 13.86 16.07 -77.04
N HIS A 29 14.34 15.54 -75.89
CA HIS A 29 15.54 14.71 -75.81
C HIS A 29 15.22 13.23 -75.49
N GLU A 30 14.05 12.90 -75.09
CA GLU A 30 13.58 11.53 -74.78
C GLU A 30 12.46 11.15 -75.76
N GLY A 31 12.41 9.91 -76.24
CA GLY A 31 11.27 9.45 -77.08
C GLY A 31 9.92 9.62 -76.31
N HIS A 32 8.87 10.02 -77.06
CA HIS A 32 7.57 10.39 -76.51
C HIS A 32 6.98 9.38 -75.47
N TRP A 33 7.23 8.09 -75.76
CA TRP A 33 6.77 7.02 -74.87
C TRP A 33 7.59 6.93 -73.54
N ARG A 34 8.89 7.18 -73.62
CA ARG A 34 9.73 7.18 -72.44
C ARG A 34 9.43 8.38 -71.51
N TRP A 35 9.25 9.55 -72.14
CA TRP A 35 8.84 10.74 -71.37
C TRP A 35 7.47 10.55 -70.70
N LEU A 36 6.46 9.99 -71.44
CA LEU A 36 5.12 9.70 -70.86
C LEU A 36 5.22 8.70 -69.71
N ALA A 37 5.99 7.64 -69.79
CA ALA A 37 6.14 6.62 -68.74
C ALA A 37 6.82 7.21 -67.50
N SER A 38 7.89 8.01 -67.69
CA SER A 38 8.55 8.68 -66.54
C SER A 38 7.66 9.72 -65.87
N LEU A 39 6.91 10.50 -66.65
CA LEU A 39 5.93 11.45 -66.10
C LEU A 39 4.81 10.73 -65.32
N SER A 40 4.28 9.64 -65.88
CA SER A 40 3.25 8.83 -65.21
C SER A 40 3.76 8.25 -63.90
N LEU A 41 5.00 7.77 -63.88
CA LEU A 41 5.59 7.20 -62.69
C LEU A 41 5.76 8.24 -61.58
N ARG A 42 6.21 9.46 -61.93
CA ARG A 42 6.30 10.59 -60.97
C ARG A 42 4.95 11.02 -60.41
N VAL A 43 3.92 11.11 -61.28
CA VAL A 43 2.56 11.41 -60.90
C VAL A 43 2.06 10.35 -59.89
N LEU A 44 2.30 9.05 -60.18
CA LEU A 44 1.94 7.96 -59.31
C LEU A 44 2.66 8.04 -57.94
N VAL A 45 3.95 8.39 -57.91
CA VAL A 45 4.73 8.62 -56.67
C VAL A 45 4.08 9.73 -55.85
N VAL A 46 3.77 10.86 -56.49
CA VAL A 46 3.13 12.00 -55.81
C VAL A 46 1.75 11.63 -55.29
N VAL A 47 0.95 10.94 -56.08
CA VAL A 47 -0.40 10.48 -55.68
C VAL A 47 -0.31 9.50 -54.48
N ALA A 48 0.61 8.53 -54.53
CA ALA A 48 0.80 7.57 -53.46
C ALA A 48 1.31 8.25 -52.17
N MET A 49 2.28 9.20 -52.34
CA MET A 49 2.81 9.96 -51.20
C MET A 49 1.78 10.89 -50.56
N VAL A 50 1.03 11.65 -51.38
CA VAL A 50 -0.06 12.50 -50.90
C VAL A 50 -1.20 11.65 -50.30
N GLY A 51 -1.51 10.52 -50.95
CA GLY A 51 -2.43 9.54 -50.43
C GLY A 51 -2.01 9.02 -49.07
N SER A 52 -0.72 8.70 -48.87
CA SER A 52 -0.19 8.28 -47.55
C SER A 52 -0.31 9.39 -46.51
N LEU A 53 0.05 10.65 -46.83
CA LEU A 53 -0.02 11.79 -45.92
C LEU A 53 -1.46 12.16 -45.54
N SER A 54 -2.44 11.89 -46.40
CA SER A 54 -3.86 12.13 -46.13
C SER A 54 -4.49 11.09 -45.17
N VAL A 55 -3.69 10.10 -44.72
CA VAL A 55 -4.09 9.05 -43.76
C VAL A 55 -5.43 8.43 -44.16
N PRO A 56 -5.56 7.78 -45.31
CA PRO A 56 -6.80 7.13 -45.72
C PRO A 56 -7.05 5.94 -44.80
N SER A 57 -8.27 5.81 -44.34
CA SER A 57 -8.76 4.67 -43.56
C SER A 57 -9.93 4.00 -44.24
N LEU A 58 -9.95 2.68 -44.26
CA LEU A 58 -11.06 1.87 -44.73
C LEU A 58 -11.94 1.51 -43.54
N ARG A 59 -13.16 2.07 -43.50
CA ARG A 59 -14.13 1.67 -42.49
C ARG A 59 -14.80 0.38 -42.93
N LYS A 60 -14.64 -0.67 -42.11
CA LYS A 60 -15.35 -1.94 -42.24
C LYS A 60 -16.06 -2.21 -40.92
N GLU A 61 -17.27 -2.68 -40.98
CA GLU A 61 -17.95 -3.21 -39.79
C GLU A 61 -17.20 -4.43 -39.28
N SER A 62 -16.85 -4.41 -37.99
CA SER A 62 -16.23 -5.59 -37.35
C SER A 62 -17.33 -6.57 -36.97
N ASP A 63 -17.14 -7.83 -37.37
CA ASP A 63 -18.03 -8.92 -37.00
C ASP A 63 -17.72 -9.51 -35.61
N ALA A 64 -16.60 -9.15 -35.01
CA ALA A 64 -16.15 -9.64 -33.71
C ALA A 64 -16.81 -8.89 -32.53
N VAL A 65 -17.02 -9.62 -31.47
CA VAL A 65 -17.59 -9.14 -30.19
C VAL A 65 -16.56 -9.27 -29.09
N ALA A 66 -16.44 -8.24 -28.25
CA ALA A 66 -15.67 -8.29 -27.01
C ALA A 66 -16.64 -8.42 -25.82
N THR A 67 -16.61 -9.55 -25.14
CA THR A 67 -17.48 -9.85 -23.99
C THR A 67 -16.65 -9.83 -22.71
N ALA A 68 -17.09 -9.04 -21.73
CA ALA A 68 -16.51 -9.04 -20.38
C ALA A 68 -17.45 -9.77 -19.43
N PHE A 69 -16.90 -10.78 -18.74
CA PHE A 69 -17.57 -11.50 -17.67
C PHE A 69 -17.27 -10.80 -16.34
N VAL A 70 -18.30 -10.24 -15.71
CA VAL A 70 -18.22 -9.66 -14.37
C VAL A 70 -18.76 -10.69 -13.41
N VAL A 71 -17.88 -11.25 -12.58
CA VAL A 71 -18.24 -12.34 -11.65
C VAL A 71 -18.10 -11.83 -10.23
N ASP A 72 -19.19 -11.96 -9.51
CA ASP A 72 -19.29 -11.60 -8.10
C ASP A 72 -18.46 -12.54 -7.22
N GLN A 73 -17.66 -11.96 -6.34
CA GLN A 73 -16.79 -12.63 -5.37
C GLN A 73 -17.08 -12.17 -3.94
N SER A 74 -18.26 -11.56 -3.71
CA SER A 74 -18.66 -11.06 -2.41
C SER A 74 -18.77 -12.17 -1.35
N GLY A 75 -18.62 -11.75 -0.08
CA GLY A 75 -18.60 -12.67 1.05
C GLY A 75 -19.95 -13.27 1.42
N SER A 76 -21.06 -12.71 0.92
CA SER A 76 -22.43 -13.23 1.08
C SER A 76 -22.69 -14.49 0.26
N LEU A 77 -21.93 -14.69 -0.84
CA LEU A 77 -22.12 -15.84 -1.72
C LEU A 77 -21.57 -17.13 -1.09
N PRO A 78 -22.38 -18.21 -1.05
CA PRO A 78 -21.89 -19.52 -0.65
C PRO A 78 -20.73 -19.98 -1.56
N PRO A 79 -19.66 -20.60 -1.02
CA PRO A 79 -18.48 -21.01 -1.80
C PRO A 79 -18.79 -21.93 -2.97
N GLN A 80 -19.82 -22.79 -2.83
CA GLN A 80 -20.28 -23.69 -3.90
C GLN A 80 -20.86 -22.89 -5.06
N ILE A 81 -21.72 -21.89 -4.78
CA ILE A 81 -22.35 -21.02 -5.78
C ILE A 81 -21.29 -20.16 -6.47
N ALA A 82 -20.37 -19.58 -5.71
CA ALA A 82 -19.25 -18.82 -6.27
C ALA A 82 -18.39 -19.65 -7.23
N SER A 83 -18.09 -20.91 -6.86
CA SER A 83 -17.35 -21.85 -7.71
C SER A 83 -18.14 -22.26 -8.95
N GLU A 84 -19.45 -22.40 -8.84
CA GLU A 84 -20.34 -22.70 -9.97
C GLU A 84 -20.43 -21.53 -10.94
N ALA A 85 -20.58 -20.31 -10.42
CA ALA A 85 -20.56 -19.08 -11.21
C ALA A 85 -19.26 -18.92 -12.02
N GLN A 86 -18.11 -19.20 -11.41
CA GLN A 86 -16.81 -19.17 -12.10
C GLN A 86 -16.71 -20.22 -13.20
N ARG A 87 -17.16 -21.46 -12.93
CA ARG A 87 -17.17 -22.53 -13.94
C ARG A 87 -18.10 -22.19 -15.10
N PHE A 88 -19.28 -21.64 -14.80
CA PHE A 88 -20.25 -21.22 -15.81
C PHE A 88 -19.68 -20.08 -16.70
N ALA A 89 -19.08 -19.06 -16.08
CA ALA A 89 -18.41 -17.99 -16.81
C ALA A 89 -17.29 -18.51 -17.72
N GLY A 90 -16.45 -19.42 -17.20
CA GLY A 90 -15.40 -20.07 -17.98
C GLY A 90 -15.92 -20.91 -19.13
N GLY A 91 -17.04 -21.61 -18.93
CA GLY A 91 -17.74 -22.39 -19.97
C GLY A 91 -18.28 -21.49 -21.09
N LEU A 92 -18.94 -20.37 -20.73
CA LEU A 92 -19.44 -19.40 -21.70
C LEU A 92 -18.28 -18.76 -22.51
N ALA A 93 -17.16 -18.47 -21.86
CA ALA A 93 -15.99 -17.92 -22.53
C ALA A 93 -15.39 -18.95 -23.53
N ALA A 94 -15.33 -20.22 -23.14
CA ALA A 94 -14.83 -21.29 -23.99
C ALA A 94 -15.73 -21.58 -25.20
N ALA A 95 -17.03 -21.28 -25.13
CA ALA A 95 -18.03 -21.44 -26.18
C ALA A 95 -18.05 -20.29 -27.21
N LYS A 96 -17.01 -19.43 -27.27
CA LYS A 96 -16.93 -18.33 -28.23
C LYS A 96 -17.10 -18.82 -29.68
N SER A 97 -17.83 -18.07 -30.48
CA SER A 97 -18.26 -18.50 -31.82
C SER A 97 -17.26 -18.14 -32.93
N ALA A 98 -16.48 -17.07 -32.78
CA ALA A 98 -15.49 -16.63 -33.78
C ALA A 98 -14.08 -16.52 -33.17
N ASP A 99 -13.06 -16.81 -34.00
CA ASP A 99 -11.66 -16.70 -33.56
C ASP A 99 -11.25 -15.27 -33.18
N GLU A 100 -11.89 -14.28 -33.78
CA GLU A 100 -11.65 -12.83 -33.55
C GLU A 100 -12.38 -12.29 -32.30
N ASP A 101 -13.34 -13.05 -31.71
CA ASP A 101 -14.03 -12.65 -30.49
C ASP A 101 -13.06 -12.59 -29.32
N GLN A 102 -13.25 -11.59 -28.45
CA GLN A 102 -12.42 -11.39 -27.26
C GLN A 102 -13.18 -11.61 -25.96
N VAL A 103 -12.53 -12.22 -25.02
CA VAL A 103 -13.01 -12.46 -23.66
C VAL A 103 -12.18 -11.69 -22.65
N ALA A 104 -12.84 -11.13 -21.63
CA ALA A 104 -12.21 -10.52 -20.47
C ALA A 104 -12.92 -10.97 -19.20
N PHE A 105 -12.21 -11.04 -18.07
CA PHE A 105 -12.80 -11.34 -16.78
C PHE A 105 -12.52 -10.21 -15.80
N VAL A 106 -13.55 -9.80 -15.06
CA VAL A 106 -13.50 -8.84 -13.99
C VAL A 106 -14.15 -9.47 -12.78
N TYR A 107 -13.43 -9.56 -11.69
CA TYR A 107 -13.98 -9.95 -10.40
C TYR A 107 -14.42 -8.72 -9.62
N VAL A 108 -15.52 -8.84 -8.91
CA VAL A 108 -16.09 -7.74 -8.15
C VAL A 108 -16.54 -8.20 -6.76
N ALA A 109 -16.19 -7.41 -5.76
CA ALA A 109 -16.78 -7.36 -4.44
C ALA A 109 -16.61 -5.91 -3.95
N ARG A 110 -15.85 -5.60 -2.89
CA ARG A 110 -15.57 -4.21 -2.47
C ARG A 110 -14.87 -3.39 -3.56
N VAL A 111 -14.03 -4.00 -4.36
CA VAL A 111 -13.28 -3.39 -5.46
C VAL A 111 -13.42 -4.24 -6.72
N ALA A 112 -13.40 -3.61 -7.88
CA ALA A 112 -13.39 -4.33 -9.15
C ALA A 112 -11.95 -4.58 -9.63
N GLU A 113 -11.57 -5.86 -9.76
CA GLU A 113 -10.25 -6.31 -10.22
C GLU A 113 -10.32 -6.94 -11.61
N ILE A 114 -9.32 -6.69 -12.45
CA ILE A 114 -9.22 -7.35 -13.76
C ILE A 114 -8.57 -8.72 -13.52
N ALA A 115 -9.37 -9.77 -13.61
CA ALA A 115 -8.91 -11.14 -13.46
C ALA A 115 -8.27 -11.69 -14.74
N ALA A 116 -8.73 -11.25 -15.92
CA ALA A 116 -8.08 -11.49 -17.19
C ALA A 116 -8.34 -10.32 -18.16
N PRO A 117 -7.31 -9.74 -18.80
CA PRO A 117 -7.49 -8.69 -19.78
C PRO A 117 -8.12 -9.23 -21.07
N PRO A 118 -8.69 -8.36 -21.93
CA PRO A 118 -9.26 -8.77 -23.20
C PRO A 118 -8.27 -9.58 -24.07
N SER A 119 -8.68 -10.79 -24.45
CA SER A 119 -7.85 -11.72 -25.21
C SER A 119 -8.71 -12.53 -26.18
N THR A 120 -8.14 -12.93 -27.31
CA THR A 120 -8.75 -13.92 -28.22
C THR A 120 -8.62 -15.35 -27.72
N ASN A 121 -7.89 -15.58 -26.62
CA ASN A 121 -7.80 -16.90 -26.01
C ASN A 121 -9.12 -17.21 -25.28
N ALA A 122 -9.78 -18.28 -25.65
CA ALA A 122 -11.04 -18.73 -25.04
C ALA A 122 -10.89 -19.20 -23.59
N THR A 123 -9.69 -19.62 -23.21
CA THR A 123 -9.34 -20.06 -21.85
C THR A 123 -8.16 -19.24 -21.32
N PRO A 124 -8.36 -17.93 -21.01
CA PRO A 124 -7.29 -17.13 -20.44
C PRO A 124 -6.91 -17.62 -19.04
N VAL A 125 -5.70 -17.33 -18.60
CA VAL A 125 -5.32 -17.48 -17.20
C VAL A 125 -6.08 -16.43 -16.40
N ILE A 126 -6.84 -16.86 -15.41
CA ILE A 126 -7.69 -15.99 -14.59
C ILE A 126 -7.00 -15.84 -13.23
N ASP A 127 -6.64 -14.62 -12.88
CA ASP A 127 -6.05 -14.29 -11.58
C ASP A 127 -7.11 -14.41 -10.46
N ALA A 128 -6.67 -14.79 -9.26
CA ALA A 128 -7.57 -14.87 -8.11
C ALA A 128 -7.98 -13.47 -7.61
N TYR A 129 -9.18 -13.35 -7.05
CA TYR A 129 -9.64 -12.10 -6.44
C TYR A 129 -8.91 -11.82 -5.12
N THR A 130 -8.48 -10.56 -4.91
CA THR A 130 -7.50 -10.20 -3.88
C THR A 130 -8.02 -9.20 -2.84
N ALA A 131 -8.97 -8.38 -3.20
CA ALA A 131 -9.52 -7.37 -2.33
C ALA A 131 -10.48 -7.94 -1.25
N PRO A 132 -10.81 -7.17 -0.21
CA PRO A 132 -11.80 -7.57 0.78
C PRO A 132 -13.16 -7.89 0.15
N ARG A 133 -13.84 -8.91 0.69
CA ARG A 133 -15.12 -9.44 0.19
C ARG A 133 -16.34 -8.98 1.00
N ASP A 134 -16.16 -8.05 1.89
CA ASP A 134 -17.12 -7.57 2.87
C ASP A 134 -18.03 -6.42 2.38
N ALA A 135 -18.04 -6.19 1.07
CA ALA A 135 -18.93 -5.27 0.37
C ALA A 135 -19.04 -5.62 -1.11
N THR A 136 -20.11 -5.18 -1.78
CA THR A 136 -20.38 -5.47 -3.19
C THR A 136 -20.68 -4.18 -3.95
N ASP A 137 -19.75 -3.75 -4.83
CA ASP A 137 -19.90 -2.63 -5.78
C ASP A 137 -19.99 -3.14 -7.21
N LEU A 138 -21.19 -3.62 -7.59
CA LEU A 138 -21.46 -4.13 -8.95
C LEU A 138 -21.30 -3.03 -10.01
N ALA A 139 -21.60 -1.79 -9.66
CA ALA A 139 -21.40 -0.64 -10.54
C ALA A 139 -19.94 -0.47 -10.95
N ALA A 140 -19.01 -0.59 -9.99
CA ALA A 140 -17.58 -0.55 -10.27
C ALA A 140 -17.13 -1.72 -11.17
N GLY A 141 -17.69 -2.93 -10.95
CA GLY A 141 -17.47 -4.11 -11.79
C GLY A 141 -17.85 -3.86 -13.26
N VAL A 142 -19.05 -3.40 -13.50
CA VAL A 142 -19.57 -3.08 -14.85
C VAL A 142 -18.75 -1.95 -15.49
N ARG A 143 -18.49 -0.87 -14.75
CA ARG A 143 -17.66 0.25 -15.22
C ARG A 143 -16.27 -0.20 -15.62
N ARG A 144 -15.64 -1.05 -14.80
CA ARG A 144 -14.33 -1.60 -15.07
C ARG A 144 -14.34 -2.47 -16.32
N ALA A 145 -15.34 -3.36 -16.44
CA ALA A 145 -15.54 -4.23 -17.60
C ALA A 145 -15.66 -3.42 -18.90
N ILE A 146 -16.53 -2.40 -18.93
CA ILE A 146 -16.71 -1.54 -20.10
C ILE A 146 -15.41 -0.79 -20.46
N SER A 147 -14.63 -0.37 -19.47
CA SER A 147 -13.42 0.43 -19.69
C SER A 147 -12.27 -0.36 -20.32
N ILE A 148 -12.18 -1.66 -20.06
CA ILE A 148 -11.10 -2.51 -20.59
C ILE A 148 -11.40 -3.06 -21.98
N LEU A 149 -12.67 -3.11 -22.40
CA LEU A 149 -13.04 -3.66 -23.70
C LEU A 149 -12.59 -2.75 -24.85
N PRO A 150 -12.00 -3.32 -25.92
CA PRO A 150 -11.52 -2.58 -27.08
C PRO A 150 -12.62 -1.70 -27.70
N PRO A 151 -12.33 -0.44 -28.02
CA PRO A 151 -13.33 0.47 -28.59
C PRO A 151 -13.72 0.09 -30.04
N GLU A 152 -12.92 -0.71 -30.71
CA GLU A 152 -13.11 -1.12 -32.11
C GLU A 152 -14.06 -2.32 -32.28
N LEU A 153 -14.40 -3.01 -31.20
CA LEU A 153 -15.27 -4.19 -31.22
C LEU A 153 -16.64 -3.88 -30.65
N ALA A 154 -17.64 -4.66 -31.07
CA ALA A 154 -18.95 -4.64 -30.42
C ALA A 154 -18.77 -5.11 -28.97
N LYS A 155 -19.36 -4.39 -28.02
CA LYS A 155 -19.15 -4.65 -26.59
C LYS A 155 -20.35 -5.31 -25.96
N ARG A 156 -20.11 -6.28 -25.09
CA ARG A 156 -21.14 -6.94 -24.27
C ARG A 156 -20.58 -7.20 -22.87
N VAL A 157 -21.43 -7.11 -21.89
CA VAL A 157 -21.11 -7.47 -20.51
C VAL A 157 -22.01 -8.62 -20.07
N VAL A 158 -21.46 -9.61 -19.40
CA VAL A 158 -22.22 -10.68 -18.72
C VAL A 158 -21.95 -10.53 -17.22
N LEU A 159 -22.98 -10.12 -16.49
CA LEU A 159 -22.93 -9.92 -15.04
C LEU A 159 -23.47 -11.16 -14.33
N ILE A 160 -22.67 -11.79 -13.51
CA ILE A 160 -22.99 -13.01 -12.74
C ILE A 160 -22.91 -12.63 -11.26
N SER A 161 -24.06 -12.47 -10.60
CA SER A 161 -24.16 -11.98 -9.21
C SER A 161 -25.51 -12.36 -8.61
N ASP A 162 -25.62 -12.30 -7.29
CA ASP A 162 -26.89 -12.35 -6.57
C ASP A 162 -27.69 -11.03 -6.61
N GLY A 163 -27.05 -9.94 -7.10
CA GLY A 163 -27.69 -8.65 -7.25
C GLY A 163 -27.75 -7.80 -5.97
N ASN A 164 -27.14 -8.22 -4.87
CA ASN A 164 -27.13 -7.49 -3.61
C ASN A 164 -26.00 -6.46 -3.57
N GLU A 165 -26.18 -5.32 -4.25
CA GLU A 165 -25.23 -4.23 -4.12
C GLU A 165 -25.43 -3.46 -2.81
N ASN A 166 -24.32 -3.15 -2.14
CA ASN A 166 -24.31 -2.33 -0.93
C ASN A 166 -23.37 -1.14 -1.02
N ALA A 167 -22.67 -1.01 -2.15
CA ALA A 167 -21.85 0.14 -2.55
C ALA A 167 -22.11 0.47 -4.03
N GLY A 168 -22.05 1.73 -4.40
CA GLY A 168 -22.29 2.18 -5.77
C GLY A 168 -23.78 2.24 -6.15
N SER A 169 -24.06 2.23 -7.47
CA SER A 169 -25.41 2.13 -8.04
C SER A 169 -25.35 1.47 -9.41
N LEU A 170 -25.66 0.20 -9.46
CA LEU A 170 -25.67 -0.61 -10.67
C LEU A 170 -26.67 -0.08 -11.71
N LEU A 171 -27.84 0.41 -11.27
CA LEU A 171 -28.83 0.98 -12.17
C LEU A 171 -28.32 2.25 -12.88
N ALA A 172 -27.58 3.10 -12.18
CA ALA A 172 -26.98 4.29 -12.79
C ALA A 172 -25.93 3.92 -13.84
N GLU A 173 -25.11 2.90 -13.56
CA GLU A 173 -24.12 2.42 -14.51
C GLU A 173 -24.76 1.70 -15.70
N ALA A 174 -25.85 0.97 -15.47
CA ALA A 174 -26.66 0.36 -16.55
C ALA A 174 -27.25 1.41 -17.49
N GLU A 175 -27.73 2.55 -16.99
CA GLU A 175 -28.20 3.67 -17.84
C GLU A 175 -27.06 4.25 -18.70
N LEU A 176 -25.84 4.36 -18.15
CA LEU A 176 -24.66 4.77 -18.93
C LEU A 176 -24.26 3.74 -19.98
N ALA A 177 -24.36 2.45 -19.66
CA ALA A 177 -24.12 1.35 -20.60
C ALA A 177 -25.15 1.36 -21.72
N ALA A 178 -26.43 1.51 -21.40
CA ALA A 178 -27.54 1.63 -22.39
C ALA A 178 -27.35 2.81 -23.33
N ALA A 179 -26.96 3.98 -22.80
CA ALA A 179 -26.66 5.17 -23.61
C ALA A 179 -25.50 4.97 -24.59
N ARG A 180 -24.59 4.03 -24.28
CA ARG A 180 -23.48 3.64 -25.15
C ARG A 180 -23.80 2.44 -26.05
N GLY A 181 -25.04 1.90 -25.99
CA GLY A 181 -25.46 0.73 -26.72
C GLY A 181 -24.68 -0.53 -26.34
N ILE A 182 -24.36 -0.70 -25.05
CA ILE A 182 -23.66 -1.85 -24.49
C ILE A 182 -24.69 -2.68 -23.70
N PRO A 183 -25.16 -3.82 -24.21
CA PRO A 183 -26.08 -4.69 -23.50
C PRO A 183 -25.37 -5.38 -22.32
N ILE A 184 -26.10 -5.52 -21.22
CA ILE A 184 -25.67 -6.26 -20.05
C ILE A 184 -26.56 -7.48 -19.89
N ASP A 185 -26.07 -8.66 -20.20
CA ASP A 185 -26.73 -9.91 -19.87
C ASP A 185 -26.49 -10.21 -18.39
N VAL A 186 -27.48 -10.71 -17.69
CA VAL A 186 -27.40 -11.02 -16.26
C VAL A 186 -27.59 -12.50 -16.01
N VAL A 187 -26.80 -13.05 -15.10
CA VAL A 187 -26.94 -14.43 -14.60
C VAL A 187 -27.23 -14.32 -13.10
N PRO A 188 -28.50 -14.40 -12.68
CA PRO A 188 -28.85 -14.36 -11.27
C PRO A 188 -28.28 -15.58 -10.54
N LEU A 189 -27.61 -15.36 -9.42
CA LEU A 189 -27.16 -16.38 -8.48
C LEU A 189 -28.22 -16.49 -7.39
N ASP A 190 -29.23 -17.34 -7.64
CA ASP A 190 -30.31 -17.53 -6.69
C ASP A 190 -29.91 -18.54 -5.62
N PHE A 191 -29.97 -18.13 -4.36
CA PHE A 191 -29.84 -19.02 -3.20
C PHE A 191 -30.76 -18.56 -2.07
N GLU A 192 -31.25 -19.52 -1.33
CA GLU A 192 -31.99 -19.30 -0.10
C GLU A 192 -31.22 -19.91 1.07
N ALA A 193 -31.03 -19.11 2.10
CA ALA A 193 -30.42 -19.57 3.35
C ALA A 193 -31.54 -20.09 4.26
N ALA A 194 -31.87 -21.36 4.16
CA ALA A 194 -33.11 -21.92 4.76
C ALA A 194 -33.18 -21.83 6.29
N ASN A 195 -32.06 -21.85 7.02
CA ASN A 195 -32.02 -21.89 8.49
C ASN A 195 -30.96 -20.91 9.07
N GLU A 196 -30.66 -19.84 8.35
CA GLU A 196 -29.66 -18.87 8.77
C GLU A 196 -30.10 -18.13 10.04
N VAL A 197 -29.18 -17.98 10.97
CA VAL A 197 -29.34 -17.20 12.20
C VAL A 197 -28.41 -16.01 12.18
N LEU A 198 -28.90 -14.83 12.47
CA LEU A 198 -28.06 -13.65 12.59
C LEU A 198 -28.41 -12.85 13.86
N ILE A 199 -27.41 -12.24 14.43
CA ILE A 199 -27.61 -11.27 15.51
C ILE A 199 -27.86 -9.90 14.90
N GLU A 200 -29.12 -9.43 14.92
CA GLU A 200 -29.49 -8.12 14.38
C GLU A 200 -28.87 -6.97 15.16
N SER A 201 -28.89 -7.07 16.50
CA SER A 201 -28.33 -6.04 17.36
C SER A 201 -28.09 -6.55 18.78
N LEU A 202 -27.01 -6.11 19.36
CA LEU A 202 -26.81 -6.07 20.81
C LEU A 202 -26.86 -4.60 21.24
N ARG A 203 -27.70 -4.25 22.17
CA ARG A 203 -27.88 -2.88 22.69
C ARG A 203 -27.52 -2.80 24.16
N ALA A 204 -26.71 -1.79 24.49
CA ALA A 204 -26.36 -1.41 25.87
C ALA A 204 -26.48 0.11 26.01
N PRO A 205 -26.65 0.65 27.20
CA PRO A 205 -26.50 2.07 27.47
C PRO A 205 -25.09 2.53 27.07
N THR A 206 -24.96 3.65 26.38
CA THR A 206 -23.65 4.16 25.95
C THR A 206 -22.79 4.64 27.12
N ARG A 207 -23.42 5.03 28.26
CA ARG A 207 -22.75 5.45 29.50
C ARG A 207 -23.45 4.86 30.72
N ALA A 208 -22.66 4.56 31.73
CA ALA A 208 -23.12 4.06 33.01
C ALA A 208 -22.14 4.49 34.12
N SER A 209 -22.57 4.33 35.38
CA SER A 209 -21.72 4.52 36.56
C SER A 209 -21.15 3.19 37.03
N ILE A 210 -20.07 3.24 37.82
CA ILE A 210 -19.52 2.06 38.49
C ILE A 210 -20.63 1.45 39.40
N GLU A 211 -20.68 0.12 39.48
CA GLU A 211 -21.67 -0.68 40.20
C GLU A 211 -23.13 -0.56 39.72
N GLN A 212 -23.37 0.19 38.67
CA GLN A 212 -24.68 0.27 38.06
C GLN A 212 -25.00 -1.05 37.31
N THR A 213 -26.23 -1.55 37.54
CA THR A 213 -26.77 -2.65 36.74
C THR A 213 -27.40 -2.08 35.50
N ILE A 214 -26.91 -2.53 34.32
CA ILE A 214 -27.43 -2.18 33.01
C ILE A 214 -28.18 -3.36 32.39
N GLU A 215 -29.09 -3.09 31.47
CA GLU A 215 -29.75 -4.10 30.64
C GLU A 215 -29.07 -4.20 29.26
N LEU A 216 -28.60 -5.40 28.93
CA LEU A 216 -28.15 -5.74 27.60
C LEU A 216 -29.31 -6.38 26.84
N ARG A 217 -29.69 -5.82 25.68
CA ARG A 217 -30.78 -6.31 24.83
C ARG A 217 -30.24 -6.86 23.55
N LEU A 218 -30.35 -8.19 23.37
CA LEU A 218 -29.90 -8.96 22.22
C LEU A 218 -31.10 -9.32 21.35
N ALA A 219 -31.11 -8.85 20.10
CA ALA A 219 -32.07 -9.25 19.07
C ALA A 219 -31.42 -10.26 18.13
N VAL A 220 -31.98 -11.47 18.08
CA VAL A 220 -31.54 -12.56 17.20
C VAL A 220 -32.65 -12.84 16.20
N ARG A 221 -32.32 -12.89 14.92
CA ARG A 221 -33.23 -13.28 13.83
C ARG A 221 -32.88 -14.68 13.37
N SER A 222 -33.86 -15.53 13.24
CA SER A 222 -33.75 -16.83 12.58
C SER A 222 -34.68 -16.91 11.37
N GLN A 223 -34.21 -17.46 10.26
CA GLN A 223 -35.08 -17.71 9.09
C GLN A 223 -35.89 -19.00 9.22
N GLY A 224 -35.34 -20.03 9.88
CA GLY A 224 -35.97 -21.30 10.16
C GLY A 224 -35.95 -21.64 11.63
N PHE A 225 -36.26 -22.88 11.96
CA PHE A 225 -36.03 -23.44 13.30
C PHE A 225 -34.54 -23.68 13.46
N ALA A 226 -33.96 -23.14 14.51
CA ALA A 226 -32.56 -23.33 14.85
C ALA A 226 -32.36 -23.53 16.34
N GLU A 227 -31.45 -24.41 16.72
CA GLU A 227 -31.06 -24.65 18.10
C GLU A 227 -29.59 -24.27 18.26
N GLY A 228 -29.23 -23.67 19.39
CA GLY A 228 -27.87 -23.27 19.66
C GLY A 228 -27.67 -22.63 21.01
N THR A 229 -26.45 -22.16 21.27
CA THR A 229 -26.09 -21.56 22.58
C THR A 229 -25.63 -20.11 22.35
N ILE A 230 -26.20 -19.21 23.13
CA ILE A 230 -25.80 -17.82 23.19
C ILE A 230 -24.71 -17.67 24.27
N PHE A 231 -23.54 -17.18 23.86
CA PHE A 231 -22.47 -16.76 24.77
C PHE A 231 -22.41 -15.24 24.87
N LEU A 232 -22.11 -14.71 26.02
CA LEU A 232 -21.85 -13.29 26.25
C LEU A 232 -20.43 -13.11 26.80
N ARG A 233 -19.68 -12.19 26.25
CA ARG A 233 -18.39 -11.77 26.78
C ARG A 233 -18.44 -10.31 27.21
N ASP A 234 -17.78 -9.96 28.31
CA ASP A 234 -17.53 -8.60 28.75
C ASP A 234 -16.02 -8.37 28.70
N THR A 235 -15.55 -7.53 27.77
CA THR A 235 -14.13 -7.23 27.56
C THR A 235 -13.27 -8.52 27.43
N GLY A 236 -13.82 -9.50 26.70
CA GLY A 236 -13.17 -10.79 26.43
C GLY A 236 -13.43 -11.90 27.46
N MET A 237 -13.91 -11.58 28.65
CA MET A 237 -14.25 -12.57 29.68
C MET A 237 -15.68 -13.09 29.52
N LEU A 238 -15.85 -14.41 29.54
CA LEU A 238 -17.16 -15.04 29.48
C LEU A 238 -18.02 -14.62 30.69
N VAL A 239 -19.27 -14.36 30.41
CA VAL A 239 -20.31 -14.05 31.40
C VAL A 239 -21.25 -15.24 31.48
N ASP A 240 -21.39 -15.81 32.64
CA ASP A 240 -22.38 -16.87 32.90
C ASP A 240 -23.80 -16.29 32.74
N LEU A 241 -24.54 -16.82 31.75
CA LEU A 241 -25.90 -16.37 31.43
C LEU A 241 -26.99 -17.19 32.09
N ASP A 242 -26.67 -18.41 32.55
CA ASP A 242 -27.58 -19.31 33.21
C ASP A 242 -26.88 -20.06 34.35
N PRO A 243 -26.76 -19.44 35.54
CA PRO A 243 -26.08 -20.04 36.71
C PRO A 243 -26.68 -21.36 37.19
N ASP A 244 -27.90 -21.70 36.74
CA ASP A 244 -28.61 -22.92 37.14
C ASP A 244 -28.31 -24.08 36.18
N ALA A 245 -27.68 -23.82 35.02
CA ALA A 245 -27.28 -24.82 34.02
C ALA A 245 -25.74 -25.01 33.98
N PRO A 246 -25.25 -26.20 33.58
CA PRO A 246 -23.82 -26.38 33.42
C PRO A 246 -23.28 -25.64 32.19
N GLY A 247 -22.32 -24.72 32.37
CA GLY A 247 -21.64 -23.92 31.31
C GLY A 247 -22.06 -22.46 31.33
N ASP A 248 -21.23 -21.61 30.73
CA ASP A 248 -21.41 -20.13 30.75
C ASP A 248 -22.46 -19.63 29.73
N GLY A 249 -23.00 -20.49 28.85
CA GLY A 249 -23.87 -20.13 27.76
C GLY A 249 -25.34 -20.44 28.01
N LEU A 250 -26.26 -19.68 27.38
CA LEU A 250 -27.70 -19.92 27.41
C LEU A 250 -28.11 -20.72 26.16
N PHE A 251 -28.59 -21.98 26.35
CA PHE A 251 -29.16 -22.77 25.26
C PHE A 251 -30.52 -22.22 24.86
N VAL A 252 -30.75 -22.06 23.56
CA VAL A 252 -32.00 -21.49 23.03
C VAL A 252 -32.45 -22.28 21.79
N ALA A 253 -33.80 -22.45 21.70
CA ALA A 253 -34.45 -22.87 20.47
C ALA A 253 -35.13 -21.65 19.86
N LEU A 254 -34.81 -21.35 18.60
CA LEU A 254 -35.25 -20.18 17.84
C LEU A 254 -36.34 -20.61 16.85
N GLU A 255 -37.46 -19.92 16.85
CA GLU A 255 -38.49 -20.01 15.79
C GLU A 255 -38.22 -18.96 14.72
N PRO A 256 -38.74 -19.15 13.48
CA PRO A 256 -38.62 -18.16 12.43
C PRO A 256 -39.10 -16.77 12.89
N GLY A 257 -38.28 -15.76 12.71
CA GLY A 257 -38.58 -14.39 13.15
C GLY A 257 -37.50 -13.79 14.03
N VAL A 258 -37.82 -12.70 14.74
CA VAL A 258 -36.87 -11.99 15.63
C VAL A 258 -37.26 -12.27 17.07
N ARG A 259 -36.30 -12.75 17.84
CA ARG A 259 -36.43 -12.95 19.29
C ARG A 259 -35.48 -12.05 20.05
N THR A 260 -35.99 -11.40 21.14
CA THR A 260 -35.17 -10.50 21.96
C THR A 260 -34.92 -11.13 23.34
N PHE A 261 -33.64 -11.14 23.70
CA PHE A 261 -33.17 -11.57 25.02
C PHE A 261 -32.73 -10.34 25.81
N VAL A 262 -32.92 -10.35 27.14
CA VAL A 262 -32.52 -9.24 28.02
C VAL A 262 -31.67 -9.82 29.15
N PHE A 263 -30.41 -9.32 29.24
CA PHE A 263 -29.44 -9.75 30.24
C PHE A 263 -29.12 -8.57 31.19
N PRO A 264 -29.44 -8.65 32.47
CA PRO A 264 -28.97 -7.66 33.44
C PRO A 264 -27.48 -7.88 33.73
N ARG A 265 -26.67 -6.80 33.69
CA ARG A 265 -25.24 -6.85 33.96
C ARG A 265 -24.84 -5.74 34.93
N GLN A 266 -24.25 -6.10 36.10
CA GLN A 266 -23.61 -5.15 37.00
C GLN A 266 -22.19 -4.86 36.50
N LEU A 267 -21.85 -3.58 36.42
CA LEU A 267 -20.55 -3.10 35.95
C LEU A 267 -19.59 -2.96 37.13
N SER A 268 -18.50 -3.72 37.12
CA SER A 268 -17.57 -3.82 38.27
C SER A 268 -16.34 -2.91 38.17
N GLY A 269 -16.19 -2.12 37.11
CA GLY A 269 -15.02 -1.27 36.91
C GLY A 269 -15.31 -0.04 36.06
N ALA A 270 -14.44 0.99 36.17
CA ALA A 270 -14.46 2.12 35.29
C ALA A 270 -13.77 1.77 33.93
N GLY A 271 -14.14 2.47 32.88
CA GLY A 271 -13.55 2.30 31.55
C GLY A 271 -14.55 1.82 30.52
N THR A 272 -14.05 1.31 29.42
CA THR A 272 -14.88 0.81 28.30
C THR A 272 -15.18 -0.67 28.50
N HIS A 273 -16.44 -0.99 28.68
CA HIS A 273 -16.96 -2.35 28.66
C HIS A 273 -17.39 -2.67 27.23
N ARG A 274 -16.77 -3.66 26.63
CA ARG A 274 -17.15 -4.19 25.32
C ARG A 274 -17.86 -5.51 25.51
N PHE A 275 -19.16 -5.50 25.28
CA PHE A 275 -19.99 -6.70 25.30
C PHE A 275 -19.99 -7.33 23.92
N GLU A 276 -19.78 -8.63 23.85
CA GLU A 276 -19.86 -9.43 22.63
C GLU A 276 -20.79 -10.61 22.88
N ALA A 277 -21.90 -10.68 22.16
CA ALA A 277 -22.78 -11.83 22.12
C ALA A 277 -22.43 -12.69 20.90
N ILE A 278 -22.35 -14.00 21.08
CA ILE A 278 -22.03 -14.98 20.04
C ILE A 278 -23.11 -16.05 20.08
N PHE A 279 -23.69 -16.36 18.92
CA PHE A 279 -24.57 -17.52 18.77
C PHE A 279 -23.77 -18.65 18.15
N GLU A 280 -23.73 -19.81 18.81
CA GLU A 280 -23.13 -21.03 18.28
C GLU A 280 -24.25 -22.03 17.98
N PRO A 281 -24.47 -22.41 16.69
CA PRO A 281 -25.51 -23.36 16.32
C PRO A 281 -25.16 -24.77 16.85
N ALA A 282 -26.19 -25.53 17.27
CA ALA A 282 -25.99 -26.89 17.72
C ALA A 282 -25.48 -27.82 16.61
N THR A 283 -25.80 -27.48 15.35
CA THR A 283 -25.36 -28.18 14.15
C THR A 283 -24.79 -27.20 13.14
N ALA A 284 -23.49 -27.28 12.90
CA ALA A 284 -22.76 -26.37 11.98
C ALA A 284 -23.27 -26.37 10.52
N ALA A 285 -24.11 -27.34 10.12
CA ALA A 285 -24.72 -27.38 8.78
C ALA A 285 -25.95 -26.48 8.64
N GLU A 286 -26.49 -25.95 9.75
CA GLU A 286 -27.74 -25.18 9.78
C GLU A 286 -27.49 -23.67 9.67
N ASP A 287 -26.24 -23.22 9.85
CA ASP A 287 -25.86 -21.82 9.80
C ASP A 287 -24.55 -21.66 9.03
N ARG A 288 -24.58 -20.91 7.93
CA ARG A 288 -23.48 -20.88 6.95
C ARG A 288 -22.59 -19.64 7.06
N ILE A 289 -23.12 -18.55 7.62
CA ILE A 289 -22.42 -17.27 7.71
C ILE A 289 -22.05 -17.00 9.17
N GLU A 290 -20.98 -17.62 9.67
CA GLU A 290 -20.55 -17.48 11.08
C GLU A 290 -20.26 -16.01 11.49
N VAL A 291 -19.98 -15.13 10.52
CA VAL A 291 -19.64 -13.74 10.78
C VAL A 291 -20.83 -12.94 11.31
N ASN A 292 -22.05 -13.25 10.89
CA ASN A 292 -23.27 -12.55 11.33
C ASN A 292 -23.86 -13.08 12.65
N ASN A 293 -23.24 -14.13 13.21
CA ASN A 293 -23.57 -14.70 14.54
C ASN A 293 -22.99 -13.89 15.70
N ARG A 294 -22.40 -12.76 15.45
CA ARG A 294 -21.78 -11.92 16.47
C ARG A 294 -22.48 -10.58 16.58
N GLY A 295 -22.75 -10.16 17.81
CA GLY A 295 -23.28 -8.84 18.12
C GLY A 295 -22.44 -8.18 19.18
N THR A 296 -22.16 -6.89 19.04
CA THR A 296 -21.36 -6.18 20.03
C THR A 296 -22.02 -4.87 20.45
N ALA A 297 -21.77 -4.47 21.68
CA ALA A 297 -22.18 -3.19 22.26
C ALA A 297 -21.06 -2.64 23.13
N VAL A 298 -21.03 -1.33 23.29
CA VAL A 298 -20.03 -0.64 24.08
C VAL A 298 -20.71 0.24 25.11
N THR A 299 -20.29 0.11 26.39
CA THR A 299 -20.67 0.99 27.46
C THR A 299 -19.44 1.64 28.08
N ILE A 300 -19.44 2.95 28.18
CA ILE A 300 -18.38 3.71 28.85
C ILE A 300 -18.81 3.95 30.29
N VAL A 301 -18.03 3.42 31.23
CA VAL A 301 -18.27 3.59 32.68
C VAL A 301 -17.39 4.72 33.17
N ASP A 302 -18.06 5.81 33.65
CA ASP A 302 -17.34 6.97 34.14
C ASP A 302 -16.67 6.62 35.50
N GLY A 303 -15.36 6.90 35.61
CA GLY A 303 -14.53 6.62 36.78
C GLY A 303 -13.44 7.63 36.99
N ALA A 304 -12.55 7.41 37.97
CA ALA A 304 -11.32 8.15 38.11
C ALA A 304 -10.47 7.95 36.85
N GLY A 305 -9.84 9.01 36.33
CA GLY A 305 -9.11 8.99 35.05
C GLY A 305 -8.15 7.81 34.91
N ARG A 306 -8.21 7.12 33.80
CA ARG A 306 -7.37 5.94 33.47
C ARG A 306 -6.35 6.26 32.42
N VAL A 307 -5.14 5.76 32.62
CA VAL A 307 -4.02 5.93 31.69
C VAL A 307 -3.56 4.57 31.18
N LEU A 308 -3.40 4.46 29.87
CA LEU A 308 -2.74 3.30 29.25
C LEU A 308 -1.26 3.60 29.10
N VAL A 309 -0.41 2.75 29.62
CA VAL A 309 1.04 2.79 29.42
C VAL A 309 1.43 1.63 28.51
N ILE A 310 1.86 1.94 27.31
CA ILE A 310 2.40 0.95 26.38
C ILE A 310 3.90 0.96 26.58
N ASP A 311 4.45 -0.13 27.10
CA ASP A 311 5.89 -0.25 27.46
C ASP A 311 6.60 -1.26 26.56
N GLY A 312 7.56 -0.78 25.77
CA GLY A 312 8.38 -1.62 24.90
C GLY A 312 9.46 -2.44 25.63
N SER A 313 9.58 -2.26 26.96
CA SER A 313 10.60 -2.94 27.81
C SER A 313 10.03 -4.00 28.74
N GLY A 314 8.72 -4.31 28.63
CA GLY A 314 8.03 -5.21 29.56
C GLY A 314 7.81 -4.62 30.94
N GLY A 315 7.53 -3.31 31.04
CA GLY A 315 7.23 -2.62 32.28
C GLY A 315 8.43 -2.07 33.06
N VAL A 316 9.66 -2.32 32.59
CA VAL A 316 10.88 -1.91 33.33
C VAL A 316 11.10 -0.40 33.25
N GLU A 317 10.94 0.20 32.08
CA GLU A 317 11.21 1.64 31.89
C GLU A 317 10.08 2.52 32.38
N SER A 318 8.86 2.01 32.44
CA SER A 318 7.70 2.73 32.95
C SER A 318 7.50 2.61 34.47
N ALA A 319 8.17 1.67 35.14
CA ALA A 319 7.93 1.37 36.56
C ALA A 319 8.00 2.60 37.48
N PRO A 320 9.01 3.50 37.41
CA PRO A 320 9.05 4.68 38.29
C PRO A 320 7.88 5.64 38.05
N LEU A 321 7.47 5.78 36.79
CA LEU A 321 6.33 6.59 36.39
C LEU A 321 5.01 6.02 36.93
N VAL A 322 4.80 4.70 36.75
CA VAL A 322 3.58 4.01 37.21
C VAL A 322 3.45 4.10 38.73
N GLU A 323 4.55 3.96 39.46
CA GLU A 323 4.55 4.14 40.93
C GLU A 323 4.15 5.57 41.29
N ALA A 324 4.73 6.59 40.63
CA ALA A 324 4.38 8.00 40.89
C ALA A 324 2.91 8.30 40.57
N LEU A 325 2.34 7.73 39.52
CA LEU A 325 0.94 7.86 39.13
C LEU A 325 0.03 7.16 40.15
N GLY A 326 0.39 5.98 40.64
CA GLY A 326 -0.33 5.27 41.68
C GLY A 326 -0.40 6.07 42.99
N GLN A 327 0.73 6.69 43.40
CA GLN A 327 0.77 7.60 44.55
C GLN A 327 -0.09 8.87 44.34
N ALA A 328 -0.35 9.27 43.09
CA ALA A 328 -1.23 10.38 42.72
C ALA A 328 -2.69 9.96 42.50
N SER A 329 -3.04 8.71 42.83
CA SER A 329 -4.38 8.13 42.61
C SER A 329 -4.81 8.17 41.12
N ILE A 330 -3.88 8.00 40.20
CA ILE A 330 -4.12 7.84 38.77
C ILE A 330 -3.94 6.35 38.42
N GLU A 331 -5.00 5.72 37.93
CA GLU A 331 -4.97 4.32 37.53
C GLU A 331 -4.20 4.16 36.21
N ALA A 332 -3.09 3.45 36.25
CA ALA A 332 -2.27 3.16 35.06
C ALA A 332 -2.30 1.66 34.74
N LEU A 333 -2.79 1.31 33.53
CA LEU A 333 -2.70 -0.03 32.98
C LEU A 333 -1.45 -0.12 32.11
N VAL A 334 -0.55 -1.07 32.42
CA VAL A 334 0.65 -1.29 31.64
C VAL A 334 0.44 -2.49 30.73
N LEU A 335 0.68 -2.31 29.43
CA LEU A 335 0.59 -3.37 28.42
C LEU A 335 1.85 -3.37 27.54
N GLU A 336 2.22 -4.54 27.04
CA GLU A 336 3.18 -4.64 25.95
C GLU A 336 2.54 -4.22 24.61
N PRO A 337 3.32 -3.73 23.63
CA PRO A 337 2.77 -3.31 22.33
C PRO A 337 1.94 -4.39 21.62
N SER A 338 2.30 -5.69 21.79
CA SER A 338 1.60 -6.85 21.22
C SER A 338 0.25 -7.16 21.87
N GLU A 339 0.01 -6.64 23.07
CA GLU A 339 -1.23 -6.86 23.85
C GLU A 339 -2.29 -5.78 23.57
N VAL A 340 -1.88 -4.68 22.91
CA VAL A 340 -2.78 -3.56 22.63
C VAL A 340 -3.65 -3.89 21.42
N LEU A 341 -4.95 -3.93 21.66
CA LEU A 341 -5.93 -4.13 20.59
C LEU A 341 -6.04 -2.87 19.72
N SER A 342 -5.98 -3.03 18.42
CA SER A 342 -6.24 -1.98 17.44
C SER A 342 -7.73 -1.71 17.31
N ASP A 343 -8.35 -1.26 18.41
CA ASP A 343 -9.76 -0.91 18.52
C ASP A 343 -9.91 0.49 19.15
N GLY A 344 -10.48 1.41 18.39
CA GLY A 344 -10.72 2.78 18.85
C GLY A 344 -11.60 2.88 20.10
N ALA A 345 -12.53 1.93 20.32
CA ALA A 345 -13.34 1.89 21.53
C ALA A 345 -12.50 1.57 22.78
N VAL A 346 -11.59 0.61 22.66
CA VAL A 346 -10.68 0.25 23.76
C VAL A 346 -9.80 1.45 24.11
N LEU A 347 -9.20 2.11 23.10
CA LEU A 347 -8.38 3.30 23.31
C LEU A 347 -9.19 4.46 23.93
N SER A 348 -10.45 4.62 23.53
CA SER A 348 -11.32 5.69 24.07
C SER A 348 -11.68 5.52 25.54
N GLY A 349 -11.49 4.33 26.09
CA GLY A 349 -11.65 4.05 27.52
C GLY A 349 -10.54 4.62 28.41
N PHE A 350 -9.47 5.16 27.80
CA PHE A 350 -8.38 5.83 28.51
C PHE A 350 -8.42 7.33 28.25
N ASP A 351 -8.06 8.12 29.26
CA ASP A 351 -7.98 9.57 29.13
C ASP A 351 -6.64 10.05 28.59
N ALA A 352 -5.60 9.27 28.80
CA ALA A 352 -4.28 9.48 28.21
C ALA A 352 -3.59 8.15 27.89
N ILE A 353 -2.75 8.16 26.87
CA ILE A 353 -1.90 7.05 26.45
C ILE A 353 -0.44 7.49 26.56
N ILE A 354 0.42 6.64 27.14
CA ILE A 354 1.85 6.88 27.30
C ILE A 354 2.61 5.82 26.53
N LEU A 355 3.49 6.22 25.62
CA LEU A 355 4.41 5.34 24.90
C LEU A 355 5.78 5.39 25.57
N ALA A 356 6.18 4.33 26.28
CA ALA A 356 7.47 4.24 26.96
C ALA A 356 8.43 3.35 26.18
N ASN A 357 9.45 3.96 25.56
CA ASN A 357 10.48 3.28 24.76
C ASN A 357 9.91 2.24 23.75
N VAL A 358 8.82 2.57 23.08
CA VAL A 358 8.10 1.72 22.13
C VAL A 358 8.70 1.90 20.74
N PRO A 359 9.26 0.86 20.12
CA PRO A 359 9.69 0.94 18.73
C PRO A 359 8.48 0.86 17.76
N ARG A 360 8.52 1.68 16.68
CA ARG A 360 7.42 1.79 15.71
C ARG A 360 7.04 0.44 15.07
N TRP A 361 8.02 -0.43 14.85
CA TRP A 361 7.80 -1.75 14.23
C TRP A 361 7.07 -2.77 15.11
N THR A 362 6.82 -2.48 16.38
CA THR A 362 5.98 -3.31 17.27
C THR A 362 4.52 -2.89 17.25
N ILE A 363 4.20 -1.81 16.54
CA ILE A 363 2.86 -1.25 16.39
C ILE A 363 2.46 -1.35 14.93
N ASP A 364 1.29 -1.95 14.64
CA ASP A 364 0.77 -2.04 13.29
C ASP A 364 0.34 -0.68 12.72
N GLY A 365 0.11 -0.61 11.40
CA GLY A 365 -0.27 0.64 10.74
C GLY A 365 -1.68 1.12 11.12
N GLU A 366 -2.55 0.23 11.59
CA GLU A 366 -3.90 0.55 12.04
C GLU A 366 -3.88 1.25 13.39
N LEU A 367 -3.15 0.70 14.36
CA LEU A 367 -2.97 1.30 15.67
C LEU A 367 -2.28 2.69 15.58
N ASP A 368 -1.30 2.86 14.66
CA ASP A 368 -0.65 4.15 14.43
C ASP A 368 -1.68 5.23 13.99
N ARG A 369 -2.58 4.90 13.06
CA ARG A 369 -3.67 5.80 12.63
C ARG A 369 -4.67 6.06 13.75
N LEU A 370 -5.05 5.02 14.50
CA LEU A 370 -5.97 5.14 15.64
C LEU A 370 -5.41 6.01 16.75
N LEU A 371 -4.11 5.91 17.07
CA LEU A 371 -3.46 6.78 18.04
C LEU A 371 -3.49 8.24 17.61
N ARG A 372 -3.25 8.54 16.32
CA ARG A 372 -3.41 9.89 15.79
C ARG A 372 -4.85 10.38 15.93
N ALA A 373 -5.84 9.57 15.51
CA ALA A 373 -7.24 9.93 15.60
C ALA A 373 -7.70 10.09 17.05
N TYR A 374 -7.20 9.24 17.96
CA TYR A 374 -7.46 9.33 19.40
C TYR A 374 -7.06 10.70 19.97
N VAL A 375 -5.92 11.24 19.57
CA VAL A 375 -5.48 12.56 20.03
C VAL A 375 -6.26 13.67 19.31
N HIS A 376 -6.21 13.67 17.97
CA HIS A 376 -6.68 14.80 17.17
C HIS A 376 -8.21 14.92 17.19
N ASP A 377 -8.93 13.80 17.10
CA ASP A 377 -10.36 13.77 16.80
C ASP A 377 -11.21 13.36 18.00
N VAL A 378 -10.69 12.48 18.88
CA VAL A 378 -11.40 12.03 20.09
C VAL A 378 -11.04 12.87 21.31
N GLY A 379 -9.94 13.60 21.28
CA GLY A 379 -9.54 14.53 22.34
C GLY A 379 -8.77 13.88 23.47
N GLY A 380 -8.21 12.68 23.27
CA GLY A 380 -7.35 12.00 24.24
C GLY A 380 -5.96 12.63 24.37
N GLY A 381 -5.24 12.28 25.43
CA GLY A 381 -3.88 12.71 25.67
C GLY A 381 -2.85 11.70 25.19
N LEU A 382 -1.72 12.17 24.64
CA LEU A 382 -0.60 11.32 24.27
C LEU A 382 0.70 11.84 24.87
N LEU A 383 1.43 10.97 25.56
CA LEU A 383 2.78 11.22 26.02
C LEU A 383 3.73 10.24 25.36
N MET A 384 4.80 10.72 24.74
CA MET A 384 5.86 9.87 24.24
C MET A 384 7.14 10.10 25.03
N LEU A 385 7.63 9.03 25.66
CA LEU A 385 8.88 9.03 26.43
C LEU A 385 10.03 8.63 25.51
N GLY A 386 11.17 9.25 25.70
CA GLY A 386 12.41 8.94 25.02
C GLY A 386 12.97 7.59 25.46
N GLY A 387 13.97 7.15 24.74
CA GLY A 387 14.66 5.89 24.95
C GLY A 387 15.41 5.50 23.69
N PRO A 388 16.30 4.50 23.75
CA PRO A 388 17.09 4.07 22.60
C PRO A 388 16.24 3.51 21.43
N GLN A 389 15.00 3.13 21.70
CA GLN A 389 14.06 2.58 20.71
C GLN A 389 12.77 3.42 20.60
N SER A 390 12.82 4.68 20.98
CA SER A 390 11.70 5.61 20.94
C SER A 390 11.95 6.75 19.93
N LEU A 391 10.93 7.53 19.64
CA LEU A 391 11.00 8.70 18.79
C LEU A 391 11.68 8.42 17.42
N GLY A 392 12.56 9.29 16.95
CA GLY A 392 13.30 9.08 15.72
C GLY A 392 14.18 7.83 15.74
N ALA A 393 14.81 7.52 16.86
CA ALA A 393 15.62 6.30 17.07
C ALA A 393 14.78 5.01 17.00
N GLY A 394 13.51 5.07 17.34
CA GLY A 394 12.55 3.97 17.25
C GLY A 394 11.81 3.86 15.92
N GLY A 395 12.17 4.64 14.91
CA GLY A 395 11.56 4.57 13.57
C GLY A 395 10.25 5.32 13.39
N TRP A 396 9.93 6.26 14.26
CA TRP A 396 8.66 7.02 14.21
C TRP A 396 8.66 8.20 13.22
N ILE A 397 9.75 8.45 12.47
CA ILE A 397 9.94 9.67 11.66
C ILE A 397 8.76 9.94 10.70
N ALA A 398 8.26 8.91 10.03
CA ALA A 398 7.18 9.06 9.04
C ALA A 398 5.87 8.39 9.49
N SER A 399 5.67 8.24 10.81
CA SER A 399 4.44 7.68 11.36
C SER A 399 3.32 8.71 11.46
N GLU A 400 2.09 8.25 11.56
CA GLU A 400 0.93 9.11 11.82
C GLU A 400 1.04 9.77 13.20
N VAL A 401 1.52 9.04 14.22
CA VAL A 401 1.78 9.56 15.57
C VAL A 401 2.80 10.70 15.54
N ALA A 402 3.84 10.66 14.68
CA ALA A 402 4.81 11.75 14.58
C ALA A 402 4.15 13.10 14.24
N SER A 403 3.04 13.08 13.52
CA SER A 403 2.28 14.28 13.19
C SER A 403 1.63 14.92 14.42
N THR A 404 1.34 14.13 15.45
CA THR A 404 0.69 14.60 16.70
C THR A 404 1.65 15.15 17.71
N LEU A 405 2.97 14.88 17.58
CA LEU A 405 3.97 15.28 18.55
C LEU A 405 4.38 16.76 18.43
N PRO A 406 4.70 17.44 19.54
CA PRO A 406 5.13 18.84 19.53
C PRO A 406 6.53 19.07 18.95
N VAL A 407 7.23 18.03 18.58
CA VAL A 407 8.60 18.05 18.06
C VAL A 407 8.68 17.39 16.69
N LEU A 408 9.73 17.72 15.92
CA LEU A 408 10.12 17.01 14.72
C LEU A 408 11.12 15.93 15.07
N LEU A 409 10.88 14.72 14.57
CA LEU A 409 11.70 13.55 14.88
C LEU A 409 12.90 13.39 13.95
N ASP A 410 12.95 14.15 12.87
CA ASP A 410 14.06 14.11 11.92
C ASP A 410 15.22 14.99 12.41
N PRO A 411 16.44 14.46 12.53
CA PRO A 411 17.58 15.18 13.09
C PRO A 411 18.00 16.38 12.23
N PRO A 412 18.55 17.45 12.83
CA PRO A 412 18.99 18.63 12.09
C PRO A 412 20.19 18.33 11.17
N ALA A 413 20.15 18.88 9.95
CA ALA A 413 21.21 18.71 8.95
C ALA A 413 22.57 19.29 9.37
N THR A 414 22.57 20.21 10.35
CA THR A 414 23.77 20.94 10.81
C THR A 414 24.61 20.17 11.83
N ARG A 415 24.08 19.09 12.41
CA ARG A 415 24.84 18.30 13.38
C ARG A 415 25.55 17.14 12.71
N SER A 416 26.80 16.90 13.07
CA SER A 416 27.63 15.79 12.58
C SER A 416 27.17 14.47 13.23
N TYR A 417 25.98 14.00 12.88
CA TYR A 417 25.54 12.65 13.24
C TYR A 417 26.17 11.65 12.28
N LEU A 418 26.39 10.43 12.76
CA LEU A 418 26.79 9.32 11.91
C LEU A 418 25.68 9.05 10.90
N ARG A 419 25.88 9.48 9.66
CA ARG A 419 24.99 9.16 8.56
C ARG A 419 25.00 7.66 8.35
N GLY A 420 23.84 7.11 8.08
CA GLY A 420 23.69 5.72 7.63
C GLY A 420 23.82 5.64 6.10
N SER A 421 24.34 4.53 5.60
CA SER A 421 24.28 4.19 4.17
C SER A 421 23.68 2.79 4.05
N VAL A 422 22.57 2.67 3.35
CA VAL A 422 21.83 1.41 3.22
C VAL A 422 21.75 0.99 1.77
N ALA A 423 22.11 -0.26 1.49
CA ALA A 423 21.88 -0.91 0.21
C ALA A 423 20.70 -1.87 0.34
N ILE A 424 19.69 -1.68 -0.49
CA ILE A 424 18.52 -2.55 -0.60
C ILE A 424 18.72 -3.42 -1.85
N VAL A 425 18.80 -4.74 -1.65
CA VAL A 425 18.99 -5.72 -2.71
C VAL A 425 17.70 -6.54 -2.81
N LEU A 426 16.90 -6.26 -3.84
CA LEU A 426 15.59 -6.86 -4.04
C LEU A 426 15.62 -7.86 -5.18
N ASP A 427 15.15 -9.05 -4.90
CA ASP A 427 14.89 -10.06 -5.92
C ASP A 427 13.79 -9.58 -6.87
N ALA A 428 14.09 -9.64 -8.16
CA ALA A 428 13.17 -9.36 -9.24
C ALA A 428 13.13 -10.53 -10.25
N SER A 429 13.42 -11.74 -9.78
CA SER A 429 13.37 -12.98 -10.59
C SER A 429 11.93 -13.33 -10.98
N GLY A 430 11.79 -14.30 -11.88
CA GLY A 430 10.49 -14.74 -12.38
C GLY A 430 9.58 -15.34 -11.30
N SER A 431 10.13 -15.95 -10.23
CA SER A 431 9.38 -16.49 -9.09
C SER A 431 8.66 -15.41 -8.27
N MET A 432 9.21 -14.19 -8.23
CA MET A 432 8.62 -13.03 -7.56
C MET A 432 7.31 -12.53 -8.24
N ALA A 433 7.01 -12.98 -9.45
CA ALA A 433 5.72 -12.73 -10.12
C ALA A 433 4.57 -13.56 -9.56
N SER A 434 4.86 -14.58 -8.74
CA SER A 434 3.84 -15.45 -8.15
C SER A 434 3.09 -14.74 -7.02
N PRO A 435 1.81 -15.11 -6.76
CA PRO A 435 1.10 -14.66 -5.57
C PRO A 435 1.81 -15.12 -4.31
N ALA A 436 1.95 -14.25 -3.31
CA ALA A 436 2.57 -14.59 -2.04
C ALA A 436 1.61 -15.39 -1.16
N MET A 437 1.92 -16.65 -0.82
CA MET A 437 1.29 -17.45 0.25
C MET A 437 -0.25 -17.40 0.34
N GLY A 438 -0.94 -17.45 -0.80
CA GLY A 438 -2.39 -17.26 -0.84
C GLY A 438 -2.86 -15.83 -0.61
N ALA A 439 -1.93 -14.88 -0.45
CA ALA A 439 -2.23 -13.47 -0.57
C ALA A 439 -2.37 -13.11 -2.06
N PHE A 440 -3.16 -12.16 -2.30
CA PHE A 440 -3.59 -11.72 -3.61
C PHE A 440 -2.63 -10.70 -4.26
N ALA A 441 -1.57 -10.30 -3.55
CA ALA A 441 -0.52 -9.47 -4.08
C ALA A 441 0.67 -10.34 -4.52
N HIS A 442 1.25 -10.00 -5.67
CA HIS A 442 2.50 -10.62 -6.10
C HIS A 442 3.61 -10.35 -5.08
N LYS A 443 4.47 -11.33 -4.83
CA LYS A 443 5.63 -11.19 -3.93
C LYS A 443 6.44 -9.92 -4.23
N GLN A 444 6.62 -9.59 -5.51
CA GLN A 444 7.32 -8.38 -5.94
C GLN A 444 6.64 -7.09 -5.45
N ALA A 445 5.33 -6.99 -5.56
CA ALA A 445 4.60 -5.80 -5.12
C ALA A 445 4.69 -5.61 -3.61
N MET A 446 4.62 -6.71 -2.84
CA MET A 446 4.78 -6.69 -1.38
C MET A 446 6.21 -6.29 -0.98
N ALA A 447 7.22 -6.86 -1.64
CA ALA A 447 8.63 -6.52 -1.40
C ALA A 447 8.92 -5.05 -1.72
N ASN A 448 8.38 -4.55 -2.83
CA ASN A 448 8.54 -3.16 -3.25
C ASN A 448 7.89 -2.20 -2.23
N GLU A 449 6.66 -2.46 -1.78
CA GLU A 449 5.99 -1.60 -0.80
C GLU A 449 6.67 -1.66 0.58
N ALA A 450 7.13 -2.84 1.01
CA ALA A 450 7.88 -2.98 2.25
C ALA A 450 9.21 -2.20 2.22
N ALA A 451 9.96 -2.30 1.12
CA ALA A 451 11.19 -1.54 0.94
C ALA A 451 10.93 -0.02 0.88
N ALA A 452 9.85 0.42 0.20
CA ALA A 452 9.44 1.81 0.16
C ALA A 452 9.03 2.34 1.55
N ALA A 453 8.32 1.53 2.34
CA ALA A 453 7.96 1.87 3.73
C ALA A 453 9.23 2.01 4.61
N GLY A 454 10.18 1.10 4.45
CA GLY A 454 11.47 1.19 5.12
C GLY A 454 12.22 2.48 4.80
N VAL A 455 12.31 2.85 3.52
CA VAL A 455 12.98 4.10 3.09
C VAL A 455 12.33 5.33 3.72
N ARG A 456 11.00 5.37 3.87
CA ARG A 456 10.30 6.48 4.55
C ARG A 456 10.70 6.65 6.01
N SER A 457 11.10 5.57 6.68
CA SER A 457 11.56 5.63 8.09
C SER A 457 12.97 6.17 8.26
N LEU A 458 13.71 6.33 7.15
CA LEU A 458 15.08 6.84 7.14
C LEU A 458 15.10 8.38 7.14
N SER A 459 16.18 8.97 7.68
CA SER A 459 16.41 10.41 7.59
C SER A 459 16.68 10.84 6.14
N HIS A 460 16.27 12.04 5.78
CA HIS A 460 16.57 12.60 4.46
C HIS A 460 18.07 12.76 4.19
N LEU A 461 18.90 12.68 5.23
CA LEU A 461 20.37 12.77 5.16
C LEU A 461 21.05 11.43 4.95
N ASP A 462 20.36 10.30 5.21
CA ASP A 462 20.92 8.98 5.01
C ASP A 462 21.06 8.68 3.53
N GLU A 463 22.07 7.89 3.19
CA GLU A 463 22.29 7.43 1.83
C GLU A 463 21.55 6.11 1.59
N VAL A 464 20.94 5.99 0.43
CA VAL A 464 20.31 4.75 -0.04
C VAL A 464 20.81 4.39 -1.42
N CYS A 465 20.99 3.09 -1.64
CA CYS A 465 21.21 2.46 -2.94
C CYS A 465 20.18 1.34 -3.10
N VAL A 466 19.55 1.24 -4.27
CA VAL A 466 18.56 0.18 -4.54
C VAL A 466 19.03 -0.60 -5.76
N ILE A 467 19.15 -1.90 -5.58
CA ILE A 467 19.59 -2.84 -6.61
C ILE A 467 18.51 -3.90 -6.74
N ALA A 468 17.91 -3.98 -7.92
CA ALA A 468 17.06 -5.11 -8.30
C ALA A 468 17.93 -6.18 -8.96
N PHE A 469 17.67 -7.44 -8.72
CA PHE A 469 18.40 -8.50 -9.38
C PHE A 469 17.52 -9.61 -9.92
N SER A 470 17.92 -10.09 -11.06
CA SER A 470 17.39 -11.29 -11.69
C SER A 470 18.58 -12.14 -12.18
N GLY A 471 18.71 -12.45 -13.45
CA GLY A 471 19.93 -13.03 -14.02
C GLY A 471 21.15 -12.11 -13.95
N ALA A 472 20.92 -10.79 -13.88
CA ALA A 472 21.95 -9.76 -13.68
C ALA A 472 21.42 -8.68 -12.73
N PRO A 473 22.30 -8.00 -11.96
CA PRO A 473 21.90 -6.88 -11.12
C PRO A 473 21.67 -5.61 -11.94
N GLU A 474 20.63 -4.85 -11.56
CA GLU A 474 20.30 -3.53 -12.07
C GLU A 474 20.32 -2.52 -10.91
N ILE A 475 21.09 -1.45 -11.05
CA ILE A 475 21.08 -0.35 -10.09
C ILE A 475 19.88 0.54 -10.38
N VAL A 476 18.78 0.30 -9.69
CA VAL A 476 17.52 1.07 -9.82
C VAL A 476 17.69 2.48 -9.27
N VAL A 477 18.36 2.60 -8.11
CA VAL A 477 18.72 3.87 -7.51
C VAL A 477 20.21 3.82 -7.18
N PRO A 478 21.06 4.63 -7.84
CA PRO A 478 22.45 4.76 -7.47
C PRO A 478 22.56 5.40 -6.07
N ARG A 479 23.65 5.10 -5.35
CA ARG A 479 23.85 5.61 -3.99
C ARG A 479 23.73 7.14 -3.95
N ARG A 480 22.77 7.62 -3.19
CA ARG A 480 22.48 9.05 -3.01
C ARG A 480 21.81 9.30 -1.66
N PRO A 481 21.87 10.54 -1.13
CA PRO A 481 20.99 10.92 -0.02
C PRO A 481 19.52 10.74 -0.42
N ILE A 482 18.70 10.30 0.53
CA ILE A 482 17.25 10.05 0.29
C ILE A 482 16.56 11.33 -0.17
N GLY A 483 16.88 12.45 0.46
CA GLY A 483 16.25 13.73 0.16
C GLY A 483 14.84 13.81 0.78
N ARG A 484 14.10 14.88 0.41
CA ARG A 484 12.72 15.11 0.87
C ARG A 484 11.68 14.82 -0.20
N ASP A 485 12.11 14.29 -1.33
CA ASP A 485 11.24 13.90 -2.45
C ASP A 485 10.91 12.42 -2.40
N THR A 486 9.84 12.02 -3.07
CA THR A 486 9.42 10.61 -3.18
C THR A 486 10.09 9.88 -4.35
N PHE A 487 11.24 10.33 -4.81
CA PHE A 487 11.91 9.75 -5.99
C PHE A 487 12.29 8.29 -5.75
N VAL A 488 12.98 8.02 -4.63
CA VAL A 488 13.46 6.65 -4.30
C VAL A 488 12.29 5.67 -4.20
N GLU A 489 11.24 6.07 -3.50
CA GLU A 489 10.05 5.23 -3.32
C GLU A 489 9.36 4.90 -4.65
N ARG A 490 9.24 5.88 -5.55
CA ARG A 490 8.65 5.65 -6.88
C ARG A 490 9.49 4.70 -7.72
N GLN A 491 10.83 4.78 -7.64
CA GLN A 491 11.72 3.87 -8.34
C GLN A 491 11.57 2.44 -7.79
N ILE A 492 11.51 2.27 -6.47
CA ILE A 492 11.30 0.96 -5.84
C ILE A 492 9.97 0.34 -6.29
N ARG A 493 8.87 1.11 -6.26
CA ARG A 493 7.55 0.62 -6.71
C ARG A 493 7.49 0.28 -8.19
N GLY A 494 8.40 0.82 -9.00
CA GLY A 494 8.52 0.52 -10.42
C GLY A 494 9.27 -0.76 -10.77
N ILE A 495 9.85 -1.47 -9.78
CA ILE A 495 10.59 -2.72 -10.02
C ILE A 495 9.59 -3.81 -10.43
N THR A 496 9.88 -4.45 -11.56
CA THR A 496 9.07 -5.55 -12.11
C THR A 496 9.87 -6.84 -12.12
N SER A 497 9.19 -7.97 -11.91
CA SER A 497 9.81 -9.28 -11.85
C SER A 497 10.00 -9.90 -13.23
N GLY A 498 11.08 -10.70 -13.39
CA GLY A 498 11.39 -11.48 -14.60
C GLY A 498 12.85 -11.97 -14.66
N GLY A 499 13.12 -13.07 -15.28
CA GLY A 499 14.46 -13.64 -15.46
C GLY A 499 14.88 -14.67 -14.41
N GLY A 500 16.19 -14.93 -14.30
CA GLY A 500 16.77 -15.88 -13.34
C GLY A 500 17.09 -15.23 -11.99
N THR A 501 17.86 -15.92 -11.10
CA THR A 501 18.19 -15.44 -9.75
C THR A 501 19.70 -15.50 -9.54
N ASN A 502 20.40 -14.35 -9.48
CA ASN A 502 21.83 -14.26 -9.21
C ASN A 502 22.12 -13.26 -8.07
N LEU A 503 21.91 -13.73 -6.83
CA LEU A 503 22.09 -12.93 -5.62
C LEU A 503 23.54 -12.50 -5.42
N HIS A 504 24.52 -13.40 -5.63
CA HIS A 504 25.91 -13.13 -5.30
C HIS A 504 26.48 -11.94 -6.11
N TRP A 505 26.09 -11.83 -7.38
CA TRP A 505 26.48 -10.68 -8.19
C TRP A 505 25.87 -9.39 -7.69
N ALA A 506 24.57 -9.41 -7.29
CA ALA A 506 23.90 -8.25 -6.73
C ALA A 506 24.50 -7.81 -5.40
N MET A 507 24.80 -8.76 -4.50
CA MET A 507 25.52 -8.47 -3.24
C MET A 507 26.89 -7.84 -3.48
N LYS A 508 27.63 -8.32 -4.48
CA LYS A 508 28.93 -7.73 -4.85
C LYS A 508 28.77 -6.27 -5.27
N VAL A 509 27.81 -5.97 -6.15
CA VAL A 509 27.55 -4.60 -6.60
C VAL A 509 27.12 -3.71 -5.43
N ALA A 510 26.27 -4.22 -4.53
CA ALA A 510 25.85 -3.49 -3.33
C ALA A 510 27.02 -3.19 -2.38
N LEU A 511 27.94 -4.14 -2.21
CA LEU A 511 29.14 -3.94 -1.41
C LEU A 511 30.10 -2.91 -2.04
N ASP A 512 30.23 -2.92 -3.35
CA ASP A 512 31.07 -1.96 -4.06
C ASP A 512 30.51 -0.52 -3.94
N GLU A 513 29.17 -0.37 -3.93
CA GLU A 513 28.51 0.92 -3.66
C GLU A 513 28.69 1.36 -2.20
N LEU A 514 28.48 0.46 -1.23
CA LEU A 514 28.64 0.75 0.19
C LEU A 514 30.11 1.01 0.58
N ALA A 515 31.07 0.39 -0.12
CA ALA A 515 32.50 0.62 0.13
C ALA A 515 32.91 2.07 -0.18
N GLN A 516 32.24 2.71 -1.14
CA GLN A 516 32.51 4.10 -1.52
C GLN A 516 31.82 5.11 -0.56
N SER A 517 30.93 4.66 0.32
CA SER A 517 30.26 5.53 1.28
C SER A 517 31.19 5.91 2.42
N THR A 518 31.13 7.19 2.81
CA THR A 518 31.80 7.72 4.01
C THR A 518 30.93 7.68 5.25
N ALA A 519 29.74 7.06 5.15
CA ALA A 519 28.82 6.94 6.27
C ALA A 519 29.43 6.14 7.42
N GLY A 520 29.11 6.53 8.64
CA GLY A 520 29.62 5.88 9.84
C GLY A 520 29.03 4.49 10.08
N THR A 521 27.84 4.25 9.55
CA THR A 521 27.17 2.95 9.59
C THR A 521 26.76 2.53 8.19
N LYS A 522 26.99 1.26 7.87
CA LYS A 522 26.70 0.70 6.54
C LYS A 522 25.92 -0.59 6.70
N HIS A 523 24.83 -0.71 6.00
CA HIS A 523 23.96 -1.87 6.09
C HIS A 523 23.46 -2.32 4.72
N MET A 524 23.34 -3.63 4.53
CA MET A 524 22.75 -4.25 3.36
C MET A 524 21.54 -5.08 3.77
N ILE A 525 20.42 -4.90 3.10
CA ILE A 525 19.24 -5.75 3.25
C ILE A 525 19.02 -6.49 1.95
N VAL A 526 18.97 -7.81 2.03
CA VAL A 526 18.72 -8.71 0.91
C VAL A 526 17.36 -9.33 1.09
N LEU A 527 16.52 -9.27 0.06
CA LEU A 527 15.23 -9.96 0.02
C LEU A 527 15.16 -10.85 -1.20
N THR A 528 14.84 -12.14 -0.99
CA THR A 528 14.68 -13.14 -2.07
C THR A 528 13.67 -14.20 -1.68
N ASP A 529 13.02 -14.81 -2.68
CA ASP A 529 12.08 -15.93 -2.50
C ASP A 529 12.65 -17.29 -2.93
N GLY A 530 13.90 -17.35 -3.38
CA GLY A 530 14.45 -18.60 -3.92
C GLY A 530 15.96 -18.75 -3.82
N MET A 531 16.40 -19.91 -4.26
CA MET A 531 17.82 -20.25 -4.29
C MET A 531 18.56 -19.51 -5.41
N THR A 532 19.71 -18.97 -5.09
CA THR A 532 20.57 -18.26 -6.04
C THR A 532 21.36 -19.22 -6.93
N ALA A 533 21.64 -18.76 -8.14
CA ALA A 533 22.65 -19.41 -8.98
C ALA A 533 24.07 -19.15 -8.43
N GLY A 534 24.91 -20.17 -8.40
CA GLY A 534 26.30 -20.14 -7.91
C GLY A 534 26.54 -21.02 -6.69
N ALA A 535 27.79 -21.09 -6.28
CA ALA A 535 28.17 -21.89 -5.13
C ALA A 535 27.89 -21.13 -3.81
N PRO A 536 27.42 -21.78 -2.74
CA PRO A 536 27.20 -21.15 -1.44
C PRO A 536 28.43 -20.43 -0.88
N GLU A 537 29.61 -20.92 -1.16
CA GLU A 537 30.90 -20.38 -0.74
C GLU A 537 31.13 -18.97 -1.25
N ASP A 538 30.64 -18.64 -2.44
CA ASP A 538 30.72 -17.30 -3.01
C ASP A 538 29.94 -16.28 -2.18
N GLY A 539 28.74 -16.66 -1.70
CA GLY A 539 27.91 -15.84 -0.80
C GLY A 539 28.60 -15.63 0.57
N PHE A 540 29.23 -16.66 1.12
CA PHE A 540 29.94 -16.58 2.40
C PHE A 540 31.17 -15.69 2.29
N ALA A 541 31.94 -15.79 1.20
CA ALA A 541 33.09 -14.90 0.95
C ALA A 541 32.66 -13.42 0.83
N LEU A 542 31.52 -13.16 0.22
CA LEU A 542 30.95 -11.81 0.17
C LEU A 542 30.49 -11.32 1.54
N ALA A 543 29.92 -12.19 2.37
CA ALA A 543 29.52 -11.84 3.74
C ALA A 543 30.75 -11.55 4.63
N GLU A 544 31.86 -12.30 4.48
CA GLU A 544 33.12 -12.02 5.16
C GLU A 544 33.73 -10.68 4.69
N ARG A 545 33.68 -10.41 3.39
CA ARG A 545 34.08 -9.12 2.83
C ARG A 545 33.21 -7.98 3.38
N ALA A 546 31.89 -8.17 3.48
CA ALA A 546 30.99 -7.21 4.10
C ALA A 546 31.43 -6.88 5.53
N ARG A 547 31.65 -7.90 6.33
CA ARG A 547 32.12 -7.75 7.72
C ARG A 547 33.45 -7.00 7.79
N SER A 548 34.39 -7.29 6.89
CA SER A 548 35.69 -6.60 6.84
C SER A 548 35.60 -5.13 6.48
N LEU A 549 34.54 -4.75 5.73
CA LEU A 549 34.24 -3.37 5.35
C LEU A 549 33.36 -2.66 6.40
N GLY A 550 33.01 -3.30 7.51
CA GLY A 550 32.08 -2.79 8.52
C GLY A 550 30.62 -2.70 8.02
N VAL A 551 30.26 -3.52 7.02
CA VAL A 551 28.89 -3.60 6.48
C VAL A 551 28.18 -4.77 7.14
N THR A 552 27.06 -4.52 7.81
CA THR A 552 26.16 -5.57 8.29
C THR A 552 25.22 -6.00 7.17
N VAL A 553 24.90 -7.30 7.06
CA VAL A 553 24.02 -7.83 6.03
C VAL A 553 22.87 -8.58 6.69
N SER A 554 21.63 -8.09 6.54
CA SER A 554 20.43 -8.82 6.93
C SER A 554 19.76 -9.42 5.71
N THR A 555 19.20 -10.62 5.86
CA THR A 555 18.55 -11.35 4.78
C THR A 555 17.11 -11.66 5.14
N ILE A 556 16.23 -11.51 4.18
CA ILE A 556 14.78 -11.78 4.26
C ILE A 556 14.47 -12.86 3.23
N GLY A 557 14.06 -14.03 3.70
CA GLY A 557 13.69 -15.15 2.85
C GLY A 557 12.17 -15.31 2.80
N ILE A 558 11.58 -15.29 1.60
CA ILE A 558 10.14 -15.48 1.38
C ILE A 558 9.89 -16.91 0.90
N GLU A 559 8.91 -17.59 1.47
CA GLU A 559 8.50 -18.96 1.09
C GLU A 559 9.67 -19.96 1.04
N GLU A 560 10.12 -20.37 -0.13
CA GLU A 560 11.26 -21.28 -0.29
C GLU A 560 12.53 -20.69 0.31
N GLY A 561 12.75 -19.39 0.15
CA GLY A 561 13.85 -18.66 0.77
C GLY A 561 13.77 -18.58 2.30
N ALA A 562 12.59 -18.73 2.90
CA ALA A 562 12.42 -18.73 4.35
C ALA A 562 13.07 -19.92 5.05
N GLY A 563 13.24 -21.02 4.34
CA GLY A 563 13.95 -22.22 4.83
C GLY A 563 15.43 -22.30 4.44
N ASP A 564 15.97 -21.33 3.70
CA ASP A 564 17.30 -21.41 3.13
C ASP A 564 18.40 -21.19 4.19
N PRO A 565 19.18 -22.20 4.55
CA PRO A 565 20.27 -22.08 5.51
C PRO A 565 21.42 -21.20 4.99
N HIS A 566 21.53 -21.01 3.67
CA HIS A 566 22.51 -20.16 3.05
C HIS A 566 22.27 -18.67 3.37
N LEU A 567 21.01 -18.19 3.24
CA LEU A 567 20.63 -16.82 3.62
C LEU A 567 20.87 -16.56 5.11
N LYS A 568 20.51 -17.53 5.96
CA LYS A 568 20.75 -17.45 7.40
C LYS A 568 22.25 -17.33 7.69
N ARG A 569 23.07 -18.14 7.03
CA ARG A 569 24.51 -18.14 7.23
C ARG A 569 25.20 -16.87 6.75
N ILE A 570 24.75 -16.28 5.63
CA ILE A 570 25.22 -14.99 5.14
C ILE A 570 24.98 -13.90 6.20
N ALA A 571 23.77 -13.84 6.77
CA ALA A 571 23.43 -12.87 7.79
C ALA A 571 24.28 -13.04 9.06
N GLU A 572 24.47 -14.26 9.54
CA GLU A 572 25.31 -14.57 10.70
C GLU A 572 26.77 -14.13 10.51
N ILE A 573 27.38 -14.45 9.36
CA ILE A 573 28.78 -14.08 9.04
C ILE A 573 28.95 -12.56 9.04
N ALA A 574 28.00 -11.84 8.44
CA ALA A 574 28.06 -10.39 8.32
C ALA A 574 27.42 -9.64 9.51
N SER A 575 27.18 -10.32 10.63
CA SER A 575 26.65 -9.74 11.87
C SER A 575 25.27 -9.06 11.71
N GLY A 576 24.48 -9.52 10.77
CA GLY A 576 23.09 -9.12 10.56
C GLY A 576 22.10 -10.17 11.07
N ARG A 577 20.86 -10.09 10.58
CA ARG A 577 19.74 -10.97 10.98
C ARG A 577 19.12 -11.66 9.79
N PHE A 578 18.61 -12.84 10.01
CA PHE A 578 17.79 -13.57 9.06
C PHE A 578 16.33 -13.51 9.47
N HIS A 579 15.45 -13.15 8.52
CA HIS A 579 14.02 -13.03 8.70
C HIS A 579 13.29 -14.01 7.77
N PRO A 580 12.79 -15.13 8.29
CA PRO A 580 11.96 -16.04 7.51
C PRO A 580 10.53 -15.51 7.41
N VAL A 581 9.98 -15.50 6.19
CA VAL A 581 8.60 -15.12 5.88
C VAL A 581 7.90 -16.35 5.34
N THR A 582 7.20 -17.07 6.23
CA THR A 582 6.63 -18.41 5.95
C THR A 582 5.12 -18.41 5.79
N ASP A 583 4.44 -17.36 6.23
CA ASP A 583 2.98 -17.26 6.24
C ASP A 583 2.49 -15.85 5.92
N LEU A 584 1.18 -15.71 5.75
CA LEU A 584 0.55 -14.43 5.39
C LEU A 584 0.74 -13.35 6.50
N ALA A 585 0.80 -13.75 7.77
CA ALA A 585 1.00 -12.81 8.87
C ALA A 585 2.41 -12.22 8.83
N SER A 586 3.46 -13.05 8.67
CA SER A 586 4.84 -12.59 8.50
C SER A 586 5.04 -11.81 7.19
N ALA A 587 4.30 -12.14 6.12
CA ALA A 587 4.33 -11.38 4.87
C ALA A 587 3.74 -9.96 5.04
N ARG A 588 2.67 -9.80 5.82
CA ARG A 588 2.10 -8.49 6.17
C ARG A 588 3.02 -7.66 7.07
N ALA A 589 3.88 -8.32 7.85
CA ALA A 589 4.87 -7.67 8.71
C ALA A 589 6.17 -7.28 7.97
N LEU A 590 6.29 -7.51 6.66
CA LEU A 590 7.47 -7.12 5.88
C LEU A 590 7.84 -5.63 6.01
N PRO A 591 6.90 -4.66 5.95
CA PRO A 591 7.24 -3.27 6.16
C PRO A 591 7.88 -3.00 7.53
N GLU A 592 7.39 -3.62 8.58
CA GLU A 592 7.92 -3.52 9.94
C GLU A 592 9.32 -4.14 10.05
N ILE A 593 9.57 -5.25 9.34
CA ILE A 593 10.90 -5.86 9.26
C ILE A 593 11.89 -4.89 8.62
N PHE A 594 11.53 -4.26 7.49
CA PHE A 594 12.39 -3.25 6.84
C PHE A 594 12.63 -2.04 7.76
N ILE A 595 11.59 -1.50 8.39
CA ILE A 595 11.70 -0.37 9.32
C ILE A 595 12.63 -0.74 10.47
N ARG A 596 12.51 -1.94 11.03
CA ARG A 596 13.38 -2.45 12.11
C ARG A 596 14.83 -2.55 11.66
N GLU A 597 15.08 -3.16 10.49
CA GLU A 597 16.44 -3.32 9.97
C GLU A 597 17.11 -1.98 9.71
N PHE A 598 16.40 -1.03 9.14
CA PHE A 598 16.90 0.31 8.91
C PHE A 598 17.24 1.05 10.20
N ASN A 599 16.43 0.95 11.23
CA ASN A 599 16.62 1.70 12.48
C ASN A 599 17.62 1.03 13.44
N GLN A 600 17.76 -0.30 13.42
CA GLN A 600 18.72 -1.01 14.26
C GLN A 600 20.15 -1.02 13.71
N SER A 601 20.35 -0.65 12.45
CA SER A 601 21.64 -0.68 11.76
C SER A 601 22.64 0.40 12.21
N GLY A 602 22.40 1.08 13.33
CA GLY A 602 23.42 1.89 13.99
C GLY A 602 23.20 3.38 14.06
N ARG A 603 21.95 3.86 13.87
CA ARG A 603 21.66 5.26 14.16
C ARG A 603 21.68 5.51 15.67
N ARG A 604 22.65 6.26 16.13
CA ARG A 604 22.56 6.89 17.44
C ARG A 604 21.86 8.23 17.29
N MET A 605 20.52 8.21 17.22
CA MET A 605 19.70 9.42 17.36
C MET A 605 19.53 9.81 18.85
N SER A 606 20.15 9.08 19.75
CA SER A 606 20.26 9.39 21.17
C SER A 606 21.67 9.88 21.49
N VAL A 607 21.75 10.87 22.37
CA VAL A 607 23.01 11.42 22.89
C VAL A 607 23.09 11.05 24.36
N GLU A 608 24.24 10.48 24.76
CA GLU A 608 24.53 10.12 26.16
C GLU A 608 25.66 11.00 26.68
N GLY A 609 25.52 11.46 27.92
CA GLY A 609 26.44 12.37 28.61
C GLY A 609 25.73 13.00 29.82
N GLU A 610 26.41 13.85 30.57
CA GLU A 610 25.78 14.60 31.65
C GLU A 610 25.22 15.91 31.14
N PHE A 611 23.90 16.11 31.29
CA PHE A 611 23.21 17.29 30.80
C PHE A 611 22.37 17.92 31.91
N GLN A 612 22.41 19.24 32.00
CA GLN A 612 21.56 20.02 32.90
C GLN A 612 20.45 20.70 32.08
N PRO A 613 19.21 20.20 32.12
CA PRO A 613 18.10 20.86 31.45
C PRO A 613 17.70 22.14 32.15
N THR A 614 17.13 23.08 31.41
CA THR A 614 16.63 24.36 31.93
C THR A 614 15.12 24.42 31.69
N VAL A 615 14.37 24.70 32.73
CA VAL A 615 12.92 24.91 32.66
C VAL A 615 12.65 26.32 32.17
N LEU A 616 11.86 26.44 31.11
CA LEU A 616 11.39 27.74 30.63
C LEU A 616 10.20 28.21 31.46
N PRO A 617 10.10 29.48 31.78
CA PRO A 617 9.02 30.01 32.62
C PRO A 617 7.64 29.72 32.00
N ALA A 618 6.85 28.90 32.63
CA ALA A 618 5.48 28.57 32.22
C ALA A 618 4.45 29.19 33.18
N THR A 619 3.56 30.00 32.63
CA THR A 619 2.43 30.59 33.40
C THR A 619 1.21 29.66 33.42
N SER A 620 1.14 28.74 32.48
CA SER A 620 0.07 27.75 32.31
C SER A 620 0.66 26.47 31.70
N GLY A 621 -0.09 25.40 31.78
CA GLY A 621 0.32 24.11 31.16
C GLY A 621 0.87 23.11 32.19
N PRO A 622 1.53 22.02 31.69
CA PRO A 622 1.91 20.91 32.54
C PRO A 622 3.00 21.21 33.57
N LEU A 623 3.82 22.26 33.33
CA LEU A 623 4.97 22.57 34.20
C LEU A 623 4.78 23.84 35.06
N ARG A 624 3.53 24.22 35.31
CA ARG A 624 3.21 25.40 36.11
C ARG A 624 3.85 25.30 37.51
N GLY A 625 4.67 26.29 37.86
CA GLY A 625 5.31 26.40 39.19
C GLY A 625 6.63 25.64 39.31
N LEU A 626 7.04 24.86 38.30
CA LEU A 626 8.33 24.18 38.26
C LEU A 626 9.45 25.19 37.95
N GLN A 627 10.54 25.15 38.69
CA GLN A 627 11.70 26.08 38.48
C GLN A 627 12.96 25.38 38.00
N ALA A 628 13.21 24.16 38.46
CA ALA A 628 14.39 23.40 38.11
C ALA A 628 14.11 21.91 38.08
N VAL A 629 14.89 21.19 37.30
CA VAL A 629 14.82 19.72 37.17
C VAL A 629 16.20 19.11 37.37
N PRO A 630 16.30 17.85 37.80
CA PRO A 630 17.57 17.15 37.91
C PRO A 630 18.27 16.97 36.56
N ARG A 631 19.55 16.57 36.60
CA ARG A 631 20.33 16.18 35.43
C ARG A 631 19.75 14.95 34.75
N ILE A 632 20.09 14.83 33.47
CA ILE A 632 19.86 13.62 32.67
C ILE A 632 21.17 13.14 32.10
N SER A 633 21.33 11.82 31.93
CA SER A 633 22.52 11.20 31.33
C SER A 633 22.31 10.84 29.87
N GLY A 634 21.17 11.17 29.28
CA GLY A 634 20.89 10.95 27.87
C GLY A 634 19.50 11.40 27.45
N TYR A 635 19.34 11.58 26.13
CA TYR A 635 18.07 11.93 25.52
C TYR A 635 18.07 11.57 24.02
N THR A 636 16.88 11.44 23.43
CA THR A 636 16.71 11.27 21.99
C THR A 636 16.61 12.64 21.31
N VAL A 637 17.41 12.85 20.29
CA VAL A 637 17.50 14.14 19.58
C VAL A 637 16.24 14.40 18.76
N THR A 638 15.66 15.57 18.98
CA THR A 638 14.50 16.08 18.26
C THR A 638 14.68 17.56 17.95
N LEU A 639 13.81 18.08 17.08
CA LEU A 639 13.80 19.52 16.75
C LEU A 639 12.48 20.15 17.22
N PRO A 640 12.51 21.41 17.67
CA PRO A 640 11.28 22.16 17.90
C PRO A 640 10.52 22.34 16.57
N ARG A 641 9.19 22.19 16.61
CA ARG A 641 8.37 22.51 15.45
C ARG A 641 8.38 24.01 15.17
N PRO A 642 8.55 24.43 13.90
CA PRO A 642 8.43 25.83 13.50
C PRO A 642 7.04 26.37 13.84
N GLY A 643 7.00 27.55 14.47
CA GLY A 643 5.74 28.21 14.85
C GLY A 643 5.14 27.78 16.19
N LEU A 644 5.70 26.81 16.87
CA LEU A 644 5.36 26.49 18.27
C LEU A 644 6.02 27.51 19.19
N ALA A 645 5.21 28.24 19.94
CA ALA A 645 5.67 29.33 20.79
C ALA A 645 6.30 28.89 22.11
N ALA A 646 6.10 27.63 22.55
CA ALA A 646 6.53 27.17 23.86
C ALA A 646 7.18 25.80 23.80
N LEU A 647 8.46 25.77 24.15
CA LEU A 647 9.16 24.60 24.66
C LEU A 647 9.17 24.71 26.20
N ASP A 648 8.79 23.65 26.88
CA ASP A 648 8.65 23.68 28.33
C ASP A 648 9.97 23.45 29.08
N ILE A 649 10.78 22.48 28.64
CA ILE A 649 12.15 22.22 29.14
C ILE A 649 13.09 22.08 27.95
N VAL A 650 14.21 22.74 28.01
CA VAL A 650 15.21 22.73 26.93
C VAL A 650 16.58 22.43 27.47
N LEU A 651 17.41 21.84 26.64
CA LEU A 651 18.85 21.74 26.84
C LEU A 651 19.51 22.80 25.95
N ALA A 652 20.04 23.84 26.60
CA ALA A 652 20.81 24.86 25.89
C ALA A 652 22.25 24.39 25.68
N ASN A 653 22.67 24.25 24.43
CA ASN A 653 24.08 24.11 24.08
C ASN A 653 24.53 25.31 23.25
N SER A 654 25.83 25.45 22.94
CA SER A 654 26.39 26.62 22.25
C SER A 654 25.82 26.88 20.85
N GLU A 655 25.13 25.89 20.24
CA GLU A 655 24.69 25.96 18.86
C GLU A 655 23.15 25.79 18.68
N ALA A 656 22.47 25.14 19.61
CA ALA A 656 21.03 24.86 19.49
C ALA A 656 20.37 24.63 20.85
N THR A 657 19.03 24.76 20.86
CA THR A 657 18.18 24.47 22.00
C THR A 657 17.44 23.17 21.70
N ASP A 658 17.83 22.07 22.36
CA ASP A 658 17.19 20.77 22.18
C ASP A 658 15.97 20.65 23.12
N PRO A 659 14.80 20.26 22.60
CA PRO A 659 13.64 19.99 23.45
C PRO A 659 13.90 18.77 24.34
N ILE A 660 13.79 18.91 25.66
CA ILE A 660 13.77 17.80 26.61
C ILE A 660 12.33 17.46 26.98
N PHE A 661 11.49 18.48 27.22
CA PHE A 661 10.06 18.34 27.34
C PHE A 661 9.36 19.39 26.49
N ALA A 662 8.39 18.96 25.72
CA ALA A 662 7.56 19.85 24.93
C ALA A 662 6.09 19.38 24.98
N SER A 663 5.17 20.32 25.03
CA SER A 663 3.74 20.04 25.07
C SER A 663 2.95 20.99 24.16
N TRP A 664 1.82 20.53 23.64
CA TRP A 664 0.91 21.35 22.84
C TRP A 664 -0.50 20.79 22.82
N ASN A 665 -1.45 21.61 22.39
CA ASN A 665 -2.79 21.16 22.03
C ASN A 665 -2.77 20.73 20.55
N HIS A 666 -3.27 19.53 20.25
CA HIS A 666 -3.34 19.00 18.89
C HIS A 666 -4.75 18.53 18.59
N GLY A 667 -5.45 19.18 17.68
CA GLY A 667 -6.87 18.91 17.44
C GLY A 667 -7.72 19.18 18.68
N LEU A 668 -8.49 18.18 19.11
CA LEU A 668 -9.29 18.22 20.34
C LEU A 668 -8.50 17.79 21.58
N GLY A 669 -7.38 17.08 21.39
CA GLY A 669 -6.56 16.52 22.47
C GLY A 669 -5.25 17.26 22.69
N ARG A 670 -4.38 16.58 23.43
CA ARG A 670 -3.09 17.13 23.86
C ARG A 670 -2.00 16.11 23.64
N ALA A 671 -0.82 16.58 23.24
CA ALA A 671 0.35 15.74 23.12
C ALA A 671 1.54 16.35 23.83
N ALA A 672 2.36 15.52 24.44
CA ALA A 672 3.63 15.88 25.03
C ALA A 672 4.71 14.87 24.66
N VAL A 673 5.94 15.31 24.67
CA VAL A 673 7.13 14.50 24.50
C VAL A 673 8.09 14.81 25.63
N PHE A 674 8.63 13.77 26.23
CA PHE A 674 9.80 13.85 27.10
C PHE A 674 10.89 13.04 26.44
N THR A 675 11.92 13.71 25.89
CA THR A 675 12.95 13.05 25.07
C THR A 675 13.94 12.19 25.84
N SER A 676 13.91 12.24 27.17
CA SER A 676 14.58 11.28 28.05
C SER A 676 13.59 10.22 28.51
N ASP A 677 14.00 9.28 29.37
CA ASP A 677 13.14 8.28 29.98
C ASP A 677 12.58 8.74 31.35
N ALA A 678 11.68 7.98 31.93
CA ALA A 678 11.02 8.33 33.19
C ALA A 678 11.83 7.97 34.46
N GLY A 679 13.14 7.71 34.36
CA GLY A 679 14.01 7.45 35.51
C GLY A 679 14.68 6.10 35.55
N ALA A 680 14.47 5.24 34.55
CA ALA A 680 15.06 3.90 34.54
C ALA A 680 16.48 3.85 33.93
N ARG A 681 16.84 4.74 33.01
CA ARG A 681 18.10 4.69 32.26
C ARG A 681 18.86 6.01 32.27
N TRP A 682 18.25 7.06 31.73
CA TRP A 682 18.90 8.36 31.50
C TRP A 682 18.54 9.43 32.52
N ALA A 683 17.33 9.32 33.11
CA ALA A 683 16.83 10.24 34.14
C ALA A 683 16.89 9.60 35.54
N THR A 684 17.95 8.85 35.87
CA THR A 684 18.08 8.06 37.11
C THR A 684 18.04 8.88 38.40
N GLU A 685 18.36 10.18 38.33
CA GLU A 685 18.25 11.08 39.50
C GLU A 685 16.81 11.56 39.75
N TRP A 686 15.93 11.44 38.73
CA TRP A 686 14.59 11.98 38.78
C TRP A 686 13.68 11.30 39.82
N PRO A 687 13.64 9.96 39.97
CA PRO A 687 12.78 9.32 40.98
C PRO A 687 13.10 9.74 42.43
N SER A 688 14.35 10.12 42.69
CA SER A 688 14.77 10.63 44.02
C SER A 688 14.48 12.11 44.25
N TRP A 689 14.08 12.84 43.21
CA TRP A 689 13.76 14.25 43.29
C TRP A 689 12.40 14.49 43.94
N GLY A 690 12.34 15.38 44.96
CA GLY A 690 11.15 15.62 45.75
C GLY A 690 9.89 16.03 44.97
N GLU A 691 10.07 16.65 43.78
CA GLU A 691 8.97 17.09 42.92
C GLU A 691 8.64 16.09 41.79
N TYR A 692 9.29 14.92 41.74
CA TYR A 692 9.10 13.91 40.70
C TYR A 692 7.63 13.48 40.54
N ARG A 693 6.98 13.14 41.65
CA ARG A 693 5.56 12.79 41.63
C ARG A 693 4.70 13.94 41.13
N ALA A 694 4.92 15.16 41.65
CA ALA A 694 4.16 16.33 41.24
C ALA A 694 4.32 16.66 39.77
N PHE A 695 5.54 16.52 39.23
CA PHE A 695 5.84 16.70 37.80
C PHE A 695 5.00 15.76 36.93
N TRP A 696 5.02 14.44 37.20
CA TRP A 696 4.27 13.46 36.42
C TRP A 696 2.76 13.56 36.65
N GLU A 697 2.32 13.75 37.90
CA GLU A 697 0.91 13.98 38.19
C GLU A 697 0.35 15.17 37.40
N GLN A 698 1.06 16.29 37.42
CA GLN A 698 0.64 17.50 36.72
C GLN A 698 0.66 17.34 35.20
N THR A 699 1.68 16.68 34.67
CA THR A 699 1.83 16.40 33.25
C THR A 699 0.70 15.49 32.77
N VAL A 700 0.46 14.37 33.45
CA VAL A 700 -0.57 13.40 33.05
C VAL A 700 -1.95 13.98 33.24
N ARG A 701 -2.26 14.68 34.34
CA ARG A 701 -3.55 15.35 34.50
C ARG A 701 -3.80 16.44 33.44
N TRP A 702 -2.76 17.13 33.02
CA TRP A 702 -2.89 18.08 31.90
C TRP A 702 -3.19 17.36 30.60
N LEU A 703 -2.57 16.22 30.34
CA LEU A 703 -2.81 15.42 29.12
C LEU A 703 -4.20 14.79 29.11
N MET A 704 -4.69 14.35 30.28
CA MET A 704 -5.97 13.65 30.36
C MET A 704 -7.09 14.44 29.71
N ARG A 705 -8.00 13.70 29.11
CA ARG A 705 -9.20 14.28 28.52
C ARG A 705 -9.99 15.05 29.57
N PRO A 706 -10.41 16.29 29.29
CA PRO A 706 -11.33 16.97 30.15
C PRO A 706 -12.61 16.14 30.31
N SER A 707 -13.12 16.01 31.55
CA SER A 707 -14.41 15.35 31.77
C SER A 707 -15.47 16.00 30.89
N ALA A 708 -16.34 15.18 30.29
CA ALA A 708 -17.42 15.70 29.46
C ALA A 708 -18.24 16.71 30.25
N PRO A 709 -18.63 17.84 29.68
CA PRO A 709 -19.40 18.83 30.39
C PRO A 709 -20.76 18.21 30.79
N SER A 710 -21.12 18.37 32.03
CA SER A 710 -22.36 17.79 32.63
C SER A 710 -23.65 18.28 31.93
N ASN A 711 -23.56 19.29 31.11
CA ASN A 711 -24.65 19.91 30.39
C ASN A 711 -24.80 19.49 28.92
N ALA A 712 -23.97 18.56 28.42
CA ALA A 712 -24.06 18.03 27.07
C ALA A 712 -24.08 16.49 27.08
N VAL A 713 -25.03 15.91 26.37
CA VAL A 713 -25.21 14.46 26.27
C VAL A 713 -25.37 14.07 24.83
N ALA A 714 -24.49 13.17 24.32
CA ALA A 714 -24.62 12.56 23.02
C ALA A 714 -25.11 11.11 23.17
N ARG A 715 -26.08 10.71 22.36
CA ARG A 715 -26.59 9.35 22.27
C ARG A 715 -26.56 8.87 20.84
N THR A 716 -26.16 7.63 20.65
CA THR A 716 -26.16 6.98 19.34
C THR A 716 -27.20 5.88 19.27
N ARG A 717 -27.82 5.76 18.10
CA ARG A 717 -28.66 4.61 17.75
C ARG A 717 -28.41 4.19 16.31
N ILE A 718 -28.55 2.91 16.05
CA ILE A 718 -28.44 2.36 14.70
C ILE A 718 -29.84 2.31 14.08
N ASP A 719 -29.95 2.78 12.85
CA ASP A 719 -31.16 2.72 12.05
C ASP A 719 -30.79 2.17 10.65
N GLY A 720 -31.03 0.88 10.48
CA GLY A 720 -30.57 0.17 9.29
C GLY A 720 -29.05 0.13 9.16
N ASP A 721 -28.53 0.84 8.16
CA ASP A 721 -27.12 0.95 7.82
C ASP A 721 -26.47 2.27 8.26
N ARG A 722 -27.23 3.09 8.97
CA ARG A 722 -26.79 4.40 9.47
C ARG A 722 -26.75 4.44 10.98
N ALA A 723 -25.80 5.18 11.49
CA ALA A 723 -25.80 5.62 12.87
C ALA A 723 -26.39 7.03 12.95
N ILE A 724 -27.31 7.21 13.87
CA ILE A 724 -27.92 8.50 14.19
C ILE A 724 -27.38 8.93 15.54
N VAL A 725 -26.80 10.13 15.57
CA VAL A 725 -26.27 10.78 16.77
C VAL A 725 -27.22 11.90 17.18
N ASP A 726 -27.86 11.75 18.32
CA ASP A 726 -28.67 12.80 18.95
C ASP A 726 -27.85 13.48 20.05
N LEU A 727 -27.58 14.78 19.91
CA LEU A 727 -26.87 15.61 20.87
C LEU A 727 -27.85 16.56 21.57
N GLU A 728 -27.80 16.62 22.88
CA GLU A 728 -28.58 17.54 23.71
C GLU A 728 -27.63 18.41 24.55
N ILE A 729 -27.76 19.74 24.42
CA ILE A 729 -26.96 20.72 25.16
C ILE A 729 -27.89 21.60 25.97
N THR A 730 -27.67 21.59 27.29
CA THR A 730 -28.40 22.46 28.22
C THR A 730 -27.45 23.51 28.82
N ARG A 731 -27.98 24.61 29.27
CA ARG A 731 -27.23 25.59 30.02
C ARG A 731 -27.14 25.20 31.51
N LYS A 732 -26.17 25.74 32.22
CA LYS A 732 -26.01 25.48 33.68
C LYS A 732 -27.24 25.89 34.50
N ASP A 733 -28.05 26.81 34.01
CA ASP A 733 -29.32 27.27 34.63
C ASP A 733 -30.52 26.39 34.26
N GLY A 734 -30.31 25.29 33.53
CA GLY A 734 -31.36 24.37 33.08
C GLY A 734 -32.08 24.82 31.78
N GLY A 735 -31.72 25.98 31.24
CA GLY A 735 -32.23 26.45 29.92
C GLY A 735 -31.56 25.75 28.73
N PHE A 736 -32.12 25.94 27.55
CA PHE A 736 -31.53 25.42 26.32
C PHE A 736 -30.38 26.29 25.81
N ASP A 737 -29.32 25.67 25.33
CA ASP A 737 -28.24 26.38 24.65
C ASP A 737 -28.63 26.60 23.17
N LEU A 738 -28.70 27.90 22.79
CA LEU A 738 -29.04 28.33 21.44
C LEU A 738 -27.84 28.91 20.68
N VAL A 739 -26.68 28.99 21.29
CA VAL A 739 -25.50 29.72 20.77
C VAL A 739 -24.41 28.77 20.30
N THR A 740 -24.31 27.60 20.87
CA THR A 740 -23.27 26.62 20.52
C THR A 740 -23.53 26.02 19.15
N GLU A 741 -22.55 26.11 18.25
CA GLU A 741 -22.52 25.38 16.97
C GLU A 741 -21.60 24.17 17.10
N PRO A 742 -22.15 22.97 17.34
CA PRO A 742 -21.32 21.78 17.51
C PRO A 742 -20.75 21.33 16.16
N ARG A 743 -19.48 20.87 16.18
CA ARG A 743 -18.80 20.26 15.04
C ARG A 743 -18.50 18.81 15.35
N GLY A 744 -18.97 17.91 14.49
CA GLY A 744 -18.78 16.49 14.68
C GLY A 744 -17.76 15.89 13.70
N ALA A 745 -17.05 14.88 14.17
CA ALA A 745 -16.22 13.99 13.37
C ALA A 745 -16.47 12.54 13.76
N VAL A 746 -16.36 11.63 12.82
CA VAL A 746 -16.48 10.19 13.04
C VAL A 746 -15.15 9.55 12.67
N VAL A 747 -14.60 8.79 13.60
CA VAL A 747 -13.44 7.91 13.38
C VAL A 747 -13.96 6.50 13.14
N SER A 748 -13.71 5.98 11.95
CA SER A 748 -14.06 4.61 11.57
C SER A 748 -13.07 3.58 12.14
N PRO A 749 -13.41 2.29 12.17
CA PRO A 749 -12.52 1.25 12.71
C PRO A 749 -11.14 1.20 12.08
N ASP A 750 -11.02 1.52 10.79
CA ASP A 750 -9.77 1.59 10.03
C ASP A 750 -8.94 2.87 10.28
N GLY A 751 -9.39 3.73 11.20
CA GLY A 751 -8.77 5.02 11.50
C GLY A 751 -9.08 6.12 10.47
N SER A 752 -9.95 5.86 9.49
CA SER A 752 -10.40 6.88 8.54
C SER A 752 -11.33 7.89 9.22
N LEU A 753 -11.28 9.14 8.74
CA LEU A 753 -12.02 10.26 9.30
C LEU A 753 -13.11 10.74 8.36
N ALA A 754 -14.33 10.86 8.88
CA ALA A 754 -15.46 11.48 8.18
C ALA A 754 -16.02 12.65 9.00
N SER A 755 -16.46 13.72 8.33
CA SER A 755 -17.14 14.81 9.02
C SER A 755 -18.57 14.43 9.36
N LEU A 756 -18.97 14.60 10.63
CA LEU A 756 -20.35 14.45 11.08
C LEU A 756 -21.05 15.82 11.02
N ARG A 757 -21.94 15.96 10.07
CA ARG A 757 -22.77 17.15 9.99
C ARG A 757 -23.93 17.07 10.99
N LEU A 758 -23.98 18.03 11.89
CA LEU A 758 -25.03 18.14 12.91
C LEU A 758 -26.05 19.19 12.50
N GLU A 759 -27.31 18.83 12.45
CA GLU A 759 -28.42 19.72 12.13
C GLU A 759 -29.27 19.95 13.38
N GLN A 760 -29.64 21.21 13.62
CA GLN A 760 -30.47 21.55 14.77
C GLN A 760 -31.93 21.09 14.56
N VAL A 761 -32.38 20.15 15.36
CA VAL A 761 -33.76 19.59 15.31
C VAL A 761 -34.66 20.18 16.36
N GLY A 762 -34.13 20.99 17.27
CA GLY A 762 -34.90 21.64 18.35
C GLY A 762 -34.00 22.55 19.19
N ALA A 763 -34.57 23.26 20.16
CA ALA A 763 -33.80 24.11 21.07
C ALA A 763 -32.79 23.25 21.87
N GLY A 764 -31.50 23.51 21.69
CA GLY A 764 -30.43 22.75 22.34
C GLY A 764 -30.31 21.29 21.88
N ARG A 765 -31.00 20.90 20.81
CA ARG A 765 -30.98 19.54 20.27
C ARG A 765 -30.48 19.51 18.85
N TRP A 766 -29.54 18.64 18.61
CA TRP A 766 -28.87 18.46 17.31
C TRP A 766 -28.90 17.01 16.91
N ARG A 767 -28.96 16.73 15.59
CA ARG A 767 -28.92 15.39 15.03
C ARG A 767 -27.92 15.34 13.89
N GLY A 768 -27.09 14.28 13.88
CA GLY A 768 -26.22 13.94 12.79
C GLY A 768 -26.39 12.48 12.39
N GLU A 769 -26.08 12.16 11.16
CA GLU A 769 -26.13 10.80 10.62
C GLU A 769 -24.84 10.49 9.90
N PHE A 770 -24.41 9.22 9.98
CA PHE A 770 -23.29 8.70 9.21
C PHE A 770 -23.46 7.23 8.86
N ASP A 771 -22.80 6.78 7.80
CA ASP A 771 -22.94 5.41 7.30
C ASP A 771 -22.02 4.44 8.06
N LEU A 772 -22.54 3.26 8.41
CA LEU A 772 -21.80 2.15 9.01
C LEU A 772 -21.34 1.19 7.90
N SER A 773 -20.36 1.64 7.08
CA SER A 773 -19.89 0.89 5.92
C SER A 773 -18.89 -0.22 6.26
N THR A 774 -18.23 -0.11 7.43
CA THR A 774 -17.22 -1.07 7.89
C THR A 774 -17.64 -1.67 9.22
N ALA A 775 -17.33 -2.95 9.42
CA ALA A 775 -17.52 -3.60 10.70
C ALA A 775 -16.52 -3.06 11.72
N GLY A 776 -16.94 -2.96 12.99
CA GLY A 776 -16.10 -2.45 14.07
C GLY A 776 -16.71 -1.23 14.76
N THR A 777 -15.93 -0.61 15.64
CA THR A 777 -16.39 0.52 16.47
C THR A 777 -16.12 1.84 15.74
N HIS A 778 -17.19 2.60 15.52
CA HIS A 778 -17.13 3.97 15.05
C HIS A 778 -17.26 4.91 16.25
N LEU A 779 -16.33 5.87 16.36
CA LEU A 779 -16.31 6.86 17.43
C LEU A 779 -16.78 8.21 16.88
N ALA A 780 -17.89 8.71 17.36
CA ALA A 780 -18.34 10.05 17.04
C ALA A 780 -17.89 11.03 18.14
N SER A 781 -17.07 11.99 17.77
CA SER A 781 -16.58 13.07 18.61
C SER A 781 -17.25 14.37 18.19
N ILE A 782 -17.78 15.11 19.15
CA ILE A 782 -18.49 16.36 18.92
C ILE A 782 -17.81 17.46 19.74
N ALA A 783 -17.12 18.35 19.05
CA ALA A 783 -16.53 19.54 19.64
C ALA A 783 -17.64 20.56 19.92
N LEU A 784 -17.70 21.03 21.17
CA LEU A 784 -18.52 22.14 21.60
C LEU A 784 -17.69 23.44 21.49
N SER A 785 -18.32 24.59 21.75
CA SER A 785 -17.61 25.89 21.75
C SER A 785 -16.47 25.94 22.77
N GLU A 786 -15.48 26.79 22.51
CA GLU A 786 -14.45 27.11 23.51
C GLU A 786 -15.07 27.90 24.68
N ASP A 787 -14.62 27.58 25.90
CA ASP A 787 -15.01 28.35 27.11
C ASP A 787 -14.25 29.69 27.17
N GLU A 788 -14.61 30.52 28.15
CA GLU A 788 -13.95 31.82 28.37
C GLU A 788 -12.44 31.74 28.56
N PHE A 789 -11.90 30.55 28.82
CA PHE A 789 -10.46 30.28 29.01
C PHE A 789 -9.80 29.61 27.82
N GLY A 790 -10.48 29.53 26.65
CA GLY A 790 -9.97 28.89 25.45
C GLY A 790 -9.90 27.35 25.53
N ARG A 791 -10.64 26.74 26.49
CA ARG A 791 -10.69 25.28 26.64
C ARG A 791 -11.81 24.74 25.77
N ARG A 792 -11.44 23.85 24.85
CA ARG A 792 -12.42 23.12 24.03
C ARG A 792 -13.01 21.99 24.82
N SER A 793 -14.32 22.00 24.98
CA SER A 793 -15.03 20.85 25.53
C SER A 793 -15.53 19.97 24.38
N SER A 794 -15.52 18.67 24.56
CA SER A 794 -16.03 17.71 23.60
C SER A 794 -16.88 16.65 24.28
N VAL A 795 -17.85 16.15 23.53
CA VAL A 795 -18.63 14.97 23.91
C VAL A 795 -18.36 13.91 22.87
N PHE A 796 -18.12 12.70 23.31
CA PHE A 796 -17.96 11.58 22.40
C PHE A 796 -18.95 10.46 22.72
N THR A 797 -19.27 9.70 21.69
CA THR A 797 -20.11 8.51 21.79
C THR A 797 -19.58 7.46 20.82
N ALA A 798 -19.89 6.20 21.09
CA ALA A 798 -19.45 5.10 20.25
C ALA A 798 -20.65 4.34 19.70
N VAL A 799 -20.51 3.82 18.51
CA VAL A 799 -21.42 2.87 17.91
C VAL A 799 -20.63 1.75 17.29
N HIS A 800 -21.06 0.52 17.52
CA HIS A 800 -20.39 -0.65 16.98
C HIS A 800 -21.26 -1.34 15.92
N ALA A 801 -20.68 -1.53 14.71
CA ALA A 801 -21.24 -2.36 13.66
C ALA A 801 -20.64 -3.76 13.78
N PRO A 802 -21.42 -4.79 14.18
CA PRO A 802 -20.86 -6.10 14.54
C PRO A 802 -20.26 -6.84 13.33
N TYR A 803 -20.82 -6.63 12.14
CA TYR A 803 -20.35 -7.19 10.87
C TYR A 803 -20.70 -6.27 9.71
N ALA A 804 -20.03 -6.50 8.59
CA ALA A 804 -20.26 -5.73 7.38
C ALA A 804 -21.67 -5.91 6.84
N ARG A 805 -22.19 -4.89 6.19
CA ARG A 805 -23.54 -4.85 5.60
C ARG A 805 -23.81 -6.02 4.64
N GLU A 806 -22.75 -6.51 4.00
CA GLU A 806 -22.74 -7.68 3.10
C GLU A 806 -23.44 -8.91 3.71
N TYR A 807 -23.25 -9.15 5.00
CA TYR A 807 -23.72 -10.34 5.69
C TYR A 807 -25.13 -10.21 6.32
N ARG A 808 -25.84 -9.10 6.05
CA ARG A 808 -27.22 -8.87 6.53
C ARG A 808 -28.30 -9.36 5.61
N VAL A 809 -27.99 -9.46 4.31
CA VAL A 809 -28.94 -9.85 3.28
C VAL A 809 -28.83 -11.36 3.07
N LEU A 810 -29.94 -12.07 3.29
CA LEU A 810 -29.98 -13.54 3.33
C LEU A 810 -30.63 -14.15 2.07
N GLY A 811 -30.62 -13.45 0.95
CA GLY A 811 -31.19 -13.94 -0.31
C GLY A 811 -30.77 -13.07 -1.50
N SER A 812 -31.09 -13.48 -2.72
CA SER A 812 -30.74 -12.77 -3.95
C SER A 812 -31.70 -11.61 -4.27
N ASN A 813 -31.15 -10.56 -4.89
CA ASN A 813 -31.91 -9.42 -5.44
C ASN A 813 -32.07 -9.56 -6.96
N ARG A 814 -32.72 -10.62 -7.38
CA ARG A 814 -33.01 -10.92 -8.79
C ARG A 814 -33.72 -9.75 -9.50
N ALA A 815 -34.62 -9.05 -8.80
CA ALA A 815 -35.36 -7.95 -9.36
C ALA A 815 -34.47 -6.79 -9.85
N LEU A 816 -33.37 -6.50 -9.18
CA LEU A 816 -32.39 -5.51 -9.62
C LEU A 816 -31.70 -5.95 -10.92
N LEU A 817 -31.29 -7.21 -11.00
CA LEU A 817 -30.62 -7.77 -12.17
C LEU A 817 -31.54 -7.77 -13.41
N GLU A 818 -32.80 -8.17 -13.23
CA GLU A 818 -33.81 -8.12 -14.31
C GLU A 818 -34.03 -6.68 -14.82
N GLN A 819 -34.06 -5.68 -13.96
CA GLN A 819 -34.16 -4.27 -14.35
C GLN A 819 -32.92 -3.84 -15.15
N VAL A 820 -31.72 -4.27 -14.78
CA VAL A 820 -30.48 -3.96 -15.51
C VAL A 820 -30.52 -4.55 -16.92
N ALA A 821 -30.88 -5.82 -17.05
CA ALA A 821 -31.03 -6.47 -18.35
C ALA A 821 -32.07 -5.74 -19.23
N ALA A 822 -33.26 -5.44 -18.67
CA ALA A 822 -34.33 -4.77 -19.38
C ALA A 822 -33.92 -3.36 -19.87
N ARG A 823 -33.19 -2.58 -19.04
CA ARG A 823 -32.75 -1.21 -19.40
C ARG A 823 -31.65 -1.18 -20.45
N THR A 824 -30.77 -2.19 -20.46
CA THR A 824 -29.62 -2.25 -21.38
C THR A 824 -29.90 -3.04 -22.65
N GLY A 825 -31.08 -3.68 -22.75
CA GLY A 825 -31.40 -4.58 -23.86
C GLY A 825 -30.62 -5.93 -23.77
N GLY A 826 -30.16 -6.29 -22.60
CA GLY A 826 -29.56 -7.57 -22.26
C GLY A 826 -30.62 -8.65 -21.98
N ARG A 827 -30.15 -9.85 -21.63
CA ARG A 827 -30.96 -11.03 -21.33
C ARG A 827 -30.77 -11.47 -19.90
N VAL A 828 -31.77 -12.17 -19.37
CA VAL A 828 -31.62 -12.93 -18.13
C VAL A 828 -31.26 -14.38 -18.53
N ILE A 829 -30.18 -14.89 -18.02
CA ILE A 829 -29.63 -16.21 -18.29
C ILE A 829 -29.66 -16.99 -16.99
N GLU A 830 -30.30 -18.14 -16.98
CA GLU A 830 -30.32 -18.98 -15.78
C GLU A 830 -28.99 -19.72 -15.62
N LEU A 831 -28.47 -19.80 -14.39
CA LEU A 831 -27.22 -20.52 -14.09
C LEU A 831 -27.27 -22.02 -14.49
N SER A 832 -28.46 -22.59 -14.46
CA SER A 832 -28.75 -24.00 -14.86
C SER A 832 -28.83 -24.18 -16.37
N ALA A 833 -28.77 -23.11 -17.18
CA ALA A 833 -28.85 -23.23 -18.63
C ALA A 833 -27.62 -23.96 -19.20
N PRO A 834 -27.83 -24.90 -20.18
CA PRO A 834 -26.72 -25.54 -20.87
C PRO A 834 -25.83 -24.47 -21.53
N VAL A 835 -24.51 -24.49 -21.30
CA VAL A 835 -23.56 -23.52 -21.81
C VAL A 835 -23.66 -23.38 -23.33
N GLU A 836 -23.87 -24.49 -24.04
CA GLU A 836 -23.99 -24.52 -25.51
C GLU A 836 -25.25 -23.83 -26.03
N SER A 837 -26.26 -23.60 -25.18
CA SER A 837 -27.51 -22.89 -25.53
C SER A 837 -27.41 -21.39 -25.39
N VAL A 838 -26.35 -20.89 -24.77
CA VAL A 838 -26.16 -19.49 -24.44
C VAL A 838 -25.07 -18.88 -25.33
N ASP A 839 -25.45 -18.00 -26.26
CA ASP A 839 -24.48 -17.23 -27.02
C ASP A 839 -24.11 -15.94 -26.27
N ALA A 840 -22.97 -15.99 -25.55
CA ALA A 840 -22.42 -14.85 -24.81
C ALA A 840 -21.77 -13.79 -25.73
N PHE A 841 -21.61 -14.09 -27.02
CA PHE A 841 -21.03 -13.21 -28.04
C PHE A 841 -22.08 -12.68 -29.02
N LEU A 842 -23.36 -12.74 -28.64
CA LEU A 842 -24.47 -12.27 -29.45
C LEU A 842 -24.36 -10.76 -29.74
N ARG A 843 -24.42 -10.40 -31.03
CA ARG A 843 -24.36 -9.01 -31.49
C ARG A 843 -25.64 -8.22 -31.29
N ALA A 844 -26.79 -8.87 -31.13
CA ALA A 844 -28.06 -8.21 -30.99
C ALA A 844 -28.06 -7.22 -29.81
N GLY A 845 -28.43 -5.99 -30.04
CA GLY A 845 -28.45 -4.89 -29.07
C GLY A 845 -27.16 -4.14 -28.88
N ALA A 846 -26.00 -4.68 -29.31
CA ALA A 846 -24.73 -3.97 -29.24
C ALA A 846 -24.53 -3.03 -30.45
N LEU A 847 -23.99 -1.83 -30.19
CA LEU A 847 -23.57 -0.94 -31.28
C LEU A 847 -22.37 -1.54 -32.00
N THR A 848 -22.45 -1.65 -33.32
CA THR A 848 -21.32 -2.11 -34.16
C THR A 848 -20.38 -0.94 -34.45
N PRO A 849 -19.19 -0.89 -33.85
CA PRO A 849 -18.23 0.17 -34.19
C PRO A 849 -17.65 -0.05 -35.59
N LEU A 850 -17.46 1.04 -36.30
CA LEU A 850 -16.79 1.02 -37.58
C LEU A 850 -15.29 0.93 -37.35
N MET A 851 -14.70 -0.23 -37.67
CA MET A 851 -13.26 -0.43 -37.58
C MET A 851 -12.57 0.35 -38.69
N SER A 852 -11.67 1.27 -38.38
CA SER A 852 -10.91 2.02 -39.36
C SER A 852 -9.53 1.40 -39.52
N ARG A 853 -9.27 0.72 -40.65
CA ARG A 853 -7.94 0.25 -41.01
C ARG A 853 -7.23 1.34 -41.81
N GLY A 854 -6.16 1.88 -41.27
CA GLY A 854 -5.30 2.82 -42.00
C GLY A 854 -4.62 2.14 -43.20
N LEU A 855 -4.60 2.84 -44.33
CA LEU A 855 -3.93 2.38 -45.55
C LEU A 855 -2.66 3.20 -45.84
N TRP A 856 -2.27 4.07 -44.94
CA TRP A 856 -1.16 5.01 -45.15
C TRP A 856 0.20 4.32 -45.29
N ASP A 857 0.43 3.23 -44.56
CA ASP A 857 1.63 2.41 -44.57
C ASP A 857 1.83 1.71 -45.92
N LEU A 858 0.77 1.09 -46.43
CA LEU A 858 0.79 0.46 -47.75
C LEU A 858 1.05 1.49 -48.87
N LEU A 859 0.46 2.67 -48.79
CA LEU A 859 0.68 3.77 -49.72
C LEU A 859 2.09 4.36 -49.61
N ALA A 860 2.64 4.44 -48.41
CA ALA A 860 4.03 4.85 -48.20
C ALA A 860 5.04 3.86 -48.84
N ILE A 861 4.82 2.55 -48.63
CA ILE A 861 5.62 1.50 -49.25
C ILE A 861 5.50 1.57 -50.77
N ALA A 862 4.26 1.70 -51.30
CA ALA A 862 4.01 1.85 -52.72
C ALA A 862 4.70 3.09 -53.32
N ALA A 863 4.67 4.22 -52.64
CA ALA A 863 5.39 5.44 -53.02
C ALA A 863 6.92 5.21 -53.09
N GLY A 864 7.49 4.53 -52.10
CA GLY A 864 8.91 4.17 -52.08
C GLY A 864 9.32 3.25 -53.24
N VAL A 865 8.53 2.21 -53.53
CA VAL A 865 8.75 1.29 -54.66
C VAL A 865 8.63 2.02 -56.00
N LEU A 866 7.59 2.83 -56.18
CA LEU A 866 7.39 3.63 -57.40
C LEU A 866 8.50 4.64 -57.61
N PHE A 867 9.01 5.25 -56.55
CA PHE A 867 10.15 6.17 -56.63
C PHE A 867 11.43 5.44 -57.08
N LEU A 868 11.70 4.25 -56.50
CA LEU A 868 12.83 3.43 -56.92
C LEU A 868 12.72 3.01 -58.41
N LEU A 869 11.49 2.69 -58.86
CA LEU A 869 11.22 2.38 -60.27
C LEU A 869 11.41 3.59 -61.18
N ASP A 870 11.01 4.80 -60.78
CA ASP A 870 11.25 6.05 -61.55
C ASP A 870 12.76 6.30 -61.68
N VAL A 871 13.53 6.12 -60.59
CA VAL A 871 14.96 6.28 -60.63
C VAL A 871 15.64 5.22 -61.54
N ALA A 872 15.21 3.95 -61.41
CA ALA A 872 15.73 2.87 -62.24
C ALA A 872 15.40 3.08 -63.71
N TYR A 873 14.17 3.45 -64.06
CA TYR A 873 13.72 3.71 -65.43
C TYR A 873 14.48 4.85 -66.09
N ARG A 874 14.90 5.87 -65.34
CA ARG A 874 15.71 6.96 -65.86
C ARG A 874 17.22 6.63 -66.00
N ARG A 875 17.73 5.78 -65.11
CA ARG A 875 19.16 5.47 -65.07
C ARG A 875 19.57 4.23 -65.92
N VAL A 876 18.63 3.29 -66.09
CA VAL A 876 18.87 2.07 -66.82
C VAL A 876 18.34 2.21 -68.27
N VAL A 877 19.23 2.23 -69.28
CA VAL A 877 18.84 2.17 -70.70
C VAL A 877 18.48 0.73 -70.98
N PHE A 878 17.21 0.38 -71.03
CA PHE A 878 16.72 -0.92 -71.47
C PHE A 878 16.61 -0.85 -73.02
N ASP A 879 17.47 -1.62 -73.70
CA ASP A 879 17.39 -1.80 -75.14
C ASP A 879 16.39 -2.92 -75.48
N TRP A 880 15.12 -2.53 -75.71
CA TRP A 880 14.02 -3.46 -75.97
C TRP A 880 14.24 -4.19 -77.34
N SER A 881 15.10 -3.68 -78.23
CA SER A 881 15.41 -4.32 -79.47
C SER A 881 16.22 -5.60 -79.26
N ALA A 882 17.10 -5.62 -78.27
CA ALA A 882 17.90 -6.82 -77.92
C ALA A 882 17.01 -7.94 -77.29
N LEU A 883 15.95 -7.58 -76.51
CA LEU A 883 15.02 -8.57 -76.00
C LEU A 883 14.06 -9.13 -77.08
N GLY A 884 13.63 -8.32 -77.99
CA GLY A 884 12.81 -8.75 -79.15
C GLY A 884 13.56 -9.67 -80.09
N GLY A 885 14.91 -9.45 -80.30
CA GLY A 885 15.78 -10.32 -81.02
C GLY A 885 15.98 -11.70 -80.38
N ALA A 886 16.20 -11.72 -79.06
CA ALA A 886 16.35 -12.96 -78.29
C ALA A 886 15.10 -13.82 -78.28
N ALA A 887 13.89 -13.22 -78.28
CA ALA A 887 12.60 -13.93 -78.29
C ALA A 887 12.31 -14.56 -79.70
N ARG A 888 12.84 -14.00 -80.73
CA ARG A 888 12.71 -14.56 -82.10
C ARG A 888 13.73 -15.64 -82.44
N GLU A 889 14.90 -15.65 -81.77
CA GLU A 889 15.91 -16.72 -81.96
C GLU A 889 15.64 -17.94 -81.10
N GLY A 890 14.79 -17.84 -80.09
CA GLY A 890 14.41 -18.94 -79.15
C GLY A 890 13.53 -20.02 -79.71
N LEU A 891 13.07 -19.95 -80.96
CA LEU A 891 12.17 -20.95 -81.62
C LEU A 891 12.84 -21.89 -82.62
N ALA A 892 14.17 -22.00 -82.66
CA ALA A 892 14.90 -22.99 -83.48
C ALA A 892 15.57 -24.02 -82.48
N PRO A 893 15.39 -25.32 -82.73
CA PRO A 893 16.02 -26.35 -81.90
C PRO A 893 17.54 -26.43 -82.21
N ARG A 894 18.35 -26.08 -81.20
CA ARG A 894 19.82 -26.26 -81.23
C ARG A 894 20.32 -27.02 -80.05
N ALA A 895 21.19 -27.92 -80.26
CA ALA A 895 21.87 -28.79 -79.34
C ALA A 895 22.61 -28.06 -78.18
N PRO A 896 22.86 -28.71 -77.09
CA PRO A 896 23.40 -28.08 -75.91
C PRO A 896 24.81 -27.57 -76.08
N ARG A 897 25.05 -26.32 -75.87
CA ARG A 897 26.37 -25.72 -75.59
C ARG A 897 26.44 -25.15 -74.24
N ASP A 898 27.40 -25.67 -73.47
CA ASP A 898 27.81 -25.19 -72.13
C ASP A 898 28.16 -23.70 -72.15
N GLY A 899 27.56 -22.94 -71.24
CA GLY A 899 27.96 -21.54 -71.00
C GLY A 899 26.93 -20.77 -70.22
N ILE A 900 27.04 -20.81 -68.89
CA ILE A 900 26.31 -19.94 -68.00
C ILE A 900 26.77 -18.50 -68.23
N PRO A 901 25.87 -17.50 -68.42
CA PRO A 901 26.26 -16.12 -68.55
C PRO A 901 27.07 -15.62 -67.33
N ALA A 902 28.12 -14.88 -67.53
CA ALA A 902 29.13 -14.43 -66.56
C ALA A 902 28.52 -13.78 -65.28
N VAL A 903 27.33 -13.21 -65.47
CA VAL A 903 26.61 -12.57 -64.34
C VAL A 903 26.06 -13.61 -63.36
N LEU A 904 25.54 -14.75 -63.84
CA LEU A 904 25.06 -15.84 -62.97
C LEU A 904 26.22 -16.60 -62.34
N ALA A 905 27.37 -16.68 -63.02
CA ALA A 905 28.60 -17.21 -62.43
C ALA A 905 29.22 -16.31 -61.36
N ALA A 906 29.05 -14.99 -61.48
CA ALA A 906 29.44 -14.05 -60.40
C ALA A 906 28.55 -14.16 -59.17
N LEU A 907 27.23 -14.29 -59.33
CA LEU A 907 26.26 -14.52 -58.22
C LEU A 907 26.46 -15.89 -57.58
N GLY A 908 26.77 -16.91 -58.35
CA GLY A 908 27.11 -18.25 -57.88
C GLY A 908 28.38 -18.26 -57.01
N ARG A 909 29.41 -17.47 -57.40
CA ARG A 909 30.66 -17.34 -56.63
C ARG A 909 30.46 -16.59 -55.28
N VAL A 910 29.60 -15.59 -55.26
CA VAL A 910 29.26 -14.91 -54.00
C VAL A 910 28.48 -15.83 -53.02
N ARG A 911 27.60 -16.71 -53.56
CA ARG A 911 26.85 -17.67 -52.76
C ARG A 911 27.67 -18.88 -52.31
N ALA A 912 28.67 -19.27 -53.06
CA ALA A 912 29.64 -20.33 -52.72
C ALA A 912 30.67 -19.84 -51.71
N GLY A 913 31.11 -18.58 -51.80
CA GLY A 913 31.96 -17.95 -50.75
C GLY A 913 31.32 -17.82 -49.38
N ALA A 914 29.98 -17.64 -49.31
CA ALA A 914 29.24 -17.57 -48.05
C ALA A 914 28.97 -18.95 -47.39
N ARG A 915 29.16 -20.06 -48.09
CA ARG A 915 28.98 -21.43 -47.57
C ARG A 915 30.29 -22.16 -47.26
N ALA A 916 31.43 -21.65 -47.64
CA ALA A 916 32.73 -22.26 -47.37
C ALA A 916 33.47 -21.67 -46.14
N GLY A 917 32.84 -20.77 -45.40
CA GLY A 917 33.42 -20.07 -44.24
C GLY A 917 33.08 -20.64 -42.86
N HIS A 918 32.59 -21.87 -42.79
CA HIS A 918 32.32 -22.50 -41.49
C HIS A 918 32.98 -23.88 -41.40
N ALA A 919 34.26 -23.93 -41.29
CA ALA A 919 35.05 -24.97 -40.62
C ALA A 919 36.49 -24.49 -40.48
N THR A 920 36.89 -24.32 -39.28
CA THR A 920 38.18 -24.41 -38.62
C THR A 920 38.58 -23.17 -37.80
N GLU A 921 38.54 -23.45 -36.49
CA GLU A 921 39.48 -23.09 -35.40
C GLU A 921 39.97 -21.65 -35.18
N THR A 922 39.65 -21.18 -33.97
CA THR A 922 40.49 -20.49 -32.96
C THR A 922 41.45 -19.37 -33.43
N GLU A 923 41.12 -18.15 -33.05
CA GLU A 923 42.00 -17.37 -32.17
C GLU A 923 41.41 -16.00 -31.78
N VAL A 924 41.74 -15.60 -30.56
CA VAL A 924 41.27 -14.46 -29.84
C VAL A 924 41.72 -13.13 -30.46
N ALA A 925 40.82 -12.17 -30.68
CA ALA A 925 41.11 -10.73 -30.62
C ALA A 925 39.84 -9.89 -30.39
N ALA A 926 40.01 -8.90 -29.54
CA ALA A 926 39.01 -8.02 -28.92
C ALA A 926 38.13 -7.20 -29.89
N PRO A 927 36.92 -6.81 -29.45
CA PRO A 927 36.02 -6.00 -30.29
C PRO A 927 36.35 -4.51 -30.25
N ARG A 928 36.28 -3.87 -31.37
CA ARG A 928 36.20 -2.41 -31.54
C ARG A 928 34.74 -1.99 -31.74
N PRO A 929 34.38 -0.73 -31.42
CA PRO A 929 33.03 -0.36 -31.00
C PRO A 929 32.07 -0.15 -32.17
N ALA A 930 30.79 -0.43 -31.88
CA ALA A 930 29.66 -0.17 -32.76
C ALA A 930 29.37 1.34 -32.85
N VAL A 931 29.02 1.78 -34.05
CA VAL A 931 28.68 3.17 -34.35
C VAL A 931 27.26 3.48 -33.93
N ASP A 932 27.14 4.55 -33.15
CA ASP A 932 25.90 5.21 -32.70
C ASP A 932 25.00 5.62 -33.89
N VAL A 933 23.70 5.30 -33.76
CA VAL A 933 22.65 5.95 -34.53
C VAL A 933 21.94 6.93 -33.60
N ALA A 934 22.29 8.20 -33.76
CA ALA A 934 21.77 9.31 -33.00
C ALA A 934 20.28 9.54 -33.21
N ALA A 935 19.50 9.50 -32.11
CA ALA A 935 18.19 10.12 -32.01
C ALA A 935 18.38 11.64 -31.77
N ARG A 936 17.85 12.46 -32.66
CA ARG A 936 17.81 13.91 -32.52
C ARG A 936 16.72 14.27 -31.52
N ALA A 937 17.13 14.76 -30.33
CA ALA A 937 16.29 15.46 -29.39
C ALA A 937 16.32 16.98 -29.64
N PHE A 938 15.19 17.61 -29.43
CA PHE A 938 14.94 19.05 -29.54
C PHE A 938 15.87 19.90 -28.66
N SER A 939 16.41 20.95 -29.23
CA SER A 939 17.18 21.98 -28.55
C SER A 939 16.27 23.03 -27.93
N VAL A 940 16.37 23.20 -26.60
CA VAL A 940 15.87 24.39 -25.90
C VAL A 940 17.09 25.28 -25.62
N THR A 941 17.03 26.49 -26.15
CA THR A 941 18.05 27.55 -26.04
C THR A 941 18.19 27.99 -24.57
N ARG A 942 19.38 27.78 -24.00
CA ARG A 942 19.78 28.36 -22.71
C ARG A 942 20.78 29.47 -22.94
N VAL A 943 20.45 30.65 -22.42
CA VAL A 943 21.29 31.86 -22.40
C VAL A 943 22.49 31.58 -21.49
N ALA A 944 23.68 31.80 -22.00
CA ALA A 944 24.95 31.64 -21.30
C ALA A 944 25.20 32.80 -20.33
N ALA A 945 25.56 32.48 -19.09
CA ALA A 945 26.21 33.36 -18.16
C ALA A 945 27.73 33.09 -18.15
N GLN A 946 28.52 34.12 -18.24
CA GLN A 946 29.99 34.08 -18.27
C GLN A 946 30.59 33.65 -16.92
N PRO A 947 31.74 32.98 -16.90
CA PRO A 947 32.46 32.66 -15.67
C PRO A 947 33.41 33.83 -15.26
N SER A 948 33.36 34.20 -13.98
CA SER A 948 34.33 35.07 -13.31
C SER A 948 35.53 34.26 -12.80
N ALA A 949 36.71 34.91 -12.89
CA ALA A 949 38.03 34.36 -12.62
C ALA A 949 38.29 34.04 -11.13
N PRO A 950 39.25 33.17 -10.80
CA PRO A 950 39.61 32.80 -9.43
C PRO A 950 40.59 33.77 -8.77
N SER A 951 40.38 34.06 -7.49
CA SER A 951 41.30 34.74 -6.58
C SER A 951 42.21 33.76 -5.82
N PRO A 952 43.39 34.21 -5.36
CA PRO A 952 44.53 33.36 -5.05
C PRO A 952 44.46 32.69 -3.66
N ALA A 953 45.21 31.59 -3.57
CA ALA A 953 45.41 30.76 -2.38
C ALA A 953 46.18 31.53 -1.28
N VAL A 954 45.71 31.39 -0.05
CA VAL A 954 46.48 31.74 1.17
C VAL A 954 47.01 30.41 1.77
N GLU A 955 48.35 30.38 1.83
CA GLU A 955 49.16 29.35 2.45
C GLU A 955 49.08 29.48 3.98
N VAL A 956 48.64 28.47 4.72
CA VAL A 956 48.74 28.44 6.19
C VAL A 956 49.53 27.19 6.60
N ALA A 957 50.60 27.48 7.33
CA ALA A 957 51.63 26.55 7.86
C ALA A 957 51.07 25.51 8.83
N ALA A 958 51.68 24.34 8.81
CA ALA A 958 51.48 23.27 9.74
C ALA A 958 52.05 23.59 11.13
N PRO A 959 51.41 23.16 12.22
CA PRO A 959 52.09 23.09 13.53
C PRO A 959 52.54 21.64 13.84
N SER A 960 53.72 21.63 14.44
CA SER A 960 54.56 20.55 14.94
C SER A 960 53.92 19.69 16.02
N GLU A 961 54.30 18.40 16.00
CA GLU A 961 54.12 17.40 17.07
C GLU A 961 54.74 17.84 18.43
N PRO A 962 54.19 17.41 19.55
CA PRO A 962 54.94 17.28 20.77
C PRO A 962 55.17 15.84 21.19
N GLU A 963 56.43 15.62 21.62
CA GLU A 963 57.03 14.41 22.22
C GLU A 963 56.25 13.91 23.46
N GLY A 964 56.21 12.58 23.62
CA GLY A 964 55.78 11.89 24.81
C GLY A 964 56.79 11.83 25.94
N PRO A 965 56.38 11.56 27.15
CA PRO A 965 57.26 11.02 28.18
C PRO A 965 56.99 9.54 28.47
N ARG A 966 58.14 8.89 28.75
CA ARG A 966 58.32 7.48 29.15
C ARG A 966 57.89 7.22 30.59
N GLY A 967 57.33 6.05 30.82
CA GLY A 967 57.82 5.14 31.83
C GLY A 967 57.04 5.03 33.14
N ALA A 968 56.66 3.83 33.43
CA ALA A 968 56.77 3.03 34.62
C ALA A 968 55.50 2.40 35.22
N GLY A 969 55.52 1.08 35.37
CA GLY A 969 55.09 0.37 36.62
C GLY A 969 53.76 -0.38 36.53
N THR A 970 53.92 -1.64 36.27
CA THR A 970 53.13 -2.80 36.73
C THR A 970 52.37 -2.60 38.04
N ASP A 971 51.08 -2.98 38.04
CA ASP A 971 50.54 -4.01 38.95
C ASP A 971 49.07 -4.38 38.63
N GLY A 972 48.78 -5.68 38.85
CA GLY A 972 47.56 -6.33 38.43
C GLY A 972 46.28 -5.90 39.11
N ALA A 973 45.25 -5.74 38.32
CA ALA A 973 43.86 -5.79 38.74
C ALA A 973 43.11 -6.77 37.86
N GLU A 974 42.72 -7.92 38.45
CA GLU A 974 41.83 -8.89 37.78
C GLU A 974 40.52 -8.22 37.38
N SER A 975 40.19 -8.38 36.12
CA SER A 975 38.98 -7.88 35.50
C SER A 975 37.71 -8.38 36.24
N THR A 976 36.78 -7.49 36.49
CA THR A 976 35.48 -7.72 37.13
C THR A 976 34.68 -8.83 36.41
N ALA A 977 34.94 -9.04 35.12
CA ALA A 977 34.34 -10.11 34.31
C ALA A 977 34.81 -11.52 34.74
N ALA A 978 36.05 -11.63 35.17
CA ALA A 978 36.62 -12.93 35.69
C ALA A 978 36.01 -13.29 37.06
N LYS A 979 35.69 -12.31 37.88
CA LYS A 979 35.01 -12.51 39.17
C LYS A 979 33.55 -12.93 38.99
N LEU A 980 32.85 -12.38 38.01
CA LEU A 980 31.47 -12.74 37.69
C LEU A 980 31.33 -14.15 37.09
N LEU A 981 32.28 -14.56 36.26
CA LEU A 981 32.30 -15.91 35.70
C LEU A 981 32.57 -16.99 36.76
N ARG A 982 33.42 -16.71 37.77
CA ARG A 982 33.63 -17.62 38.92
C ARG A 982 32.43 -17.70 39.85
N ALA A 983 31.70 -16.58 40.05
CA ALA A 983 30.47 -16.58 40.83
C ALA A 983 29.33 -17.39 40.15
N LYS A 984 29.21 -17.29 38.83
CA LYS A 984 28.22 -18.04 38.05
C LYS A 984 28.49 -19.54 37.98
N ARG A 985 29.78 -19.97 37.99
CA ARG A 985 30.15 -21.38 38.09
C ARG A 985 29.83 -21.97 39.47
N ARG A 986 30.09 -21.24 40.55
CA ARG A 986 29.76 -21.72 41.94
C ARG A 986 28.26 -21.84 42.16
N ALA A 987 27.44 -20.91 41.58
CA ALA A 987 25.98 -20.98 41.65
C ALA A 987 25.38 -22.14 40.83
N ALA A 988 26.06 -22.59 39.77
CA ALA A 988 25.63 -23.75 39.00
C ALA A 988 25.97 -25.09 39.70
N GLU A 989 27.12 -25.14 40.38
CA GLU A 989 27.54 -26.33 41.18
C GLU A 989 26.69 -26.51 42.46
N ASP A 990 26.19 -25.42 43.06
CA ASP A 990 25.27 -25.49 44.21
C ASP A 990 23.82 -25.88 43.85
N LEU A 991 23.42 -25.76 42.60
CA LEU A 991 22.10 -26.20 42.10
C LEU A 991 22.06 -27.70 41.73
N ASP A 992 23.18 -28.26 41.26
CA ASP A 992 23.29 -29.69 40.95
C ASP A 992 23.47 -30.58 42.21
N GLY A 993 23.81 -30.00 43.36
CA GLY A 993 24.01 -30.71 44.62
C GLY A 993 22.80 -30.92 45.51
N ARG A 994 21.59 -30.44 45.11
CA ARG A 994 20.34 -30.53 45.91
C ARG A 994 19.22 -31.38 45.26
N GLY A 995 19.55 -32.23 44.30
CA GLY A 995 18.64 -33.15 43.70
C GLY A 995 19.09 -34.60 43.83
N GLY A 996 19.14 -35.11 45.05
CA GLY A 996 19.37 -36.49 45.38
C GLY A 996 18.52 -36.90 46.57
#